data_9f28c48c15159e5fdefb84c2b3f637bc
#
_entry.id   9f28c48c15159e5fdefb84c2b3f637bc
#
_cell.length_a   1.000
_cell.length_b   1.000
_cell.length_c   1.000
_cell.angle_alpha   90.00
_cell.angle_beta   90.00
_cell.angle_gamma   90.00
#
_symmetry.space_group_name_H-M   'P 1'
#
loop_
_entity.id
_entity.type
_entity.pdbx_description
1 polymer ?
#
loop_
_entity_poly.entity_id
_entity_poly.type
_entity_poly.pdbx_seq_one_letter_code
_entity_poly.pdbx_strand_id
1 'polypeptide(L)'
;MDYKSTLNLPKTDFAMQAGLPKREPVMLEKWYEDKVYETVLEKNDGKPLYVLHDGPPYANGDIHLGTALNKTLKDFIVRYKNMSGFKAPYVPGWDTHGLPTELKARKKAGVSNSTAISDIELRKLCREFALGYLDEQRNSFKRLGGIGEWDNPYITLRKEFEAKQIEIFSEMATKGLIYKGLKPVYWCPECETALAEAEIEYAEDPCHSIYVKFRVTDDKGLLTPMGADLSKTYFVIWTTTTWTLPANVAICVGPEFEYALVKSGDEYYVMATALTESAMQAAGKTDYEILGTLKGSDLEYMKTAHPFIDRTSLVIVGDHVTLESGTGCVHTAPGHGVEDYDVCHNHYPEIPIVVPVDSHGKMTEEAGQFAGLTTEEANKAIAQHLENTGALFALQKIIHQYPHCWRCKKPVLFRATEQWFCSVDAIKDQAIEAIKGVKWIPGWGEDRISSMVRDRNDWCISRQRRWGVPIPIFYCKDCGEPLIEKDAMHAVSELFRAEGSDAWYIKEAEEILPAGTKCKKCGCTSFTKERDIMDVWFDSGVTHAAVCDTRDYLHWPADLYLEGADQYRGWFQSSLLTSIAWRGKAPYKAVVTHGWVVDGQGRKMSKSLGNGILPQEIVDKYGADILRLWVASSDYHADIRISPEILKQLSDAYRKIRNTARYMLGNLSDFNPDTDSVAVSEMLSIDKWALNRLDRLMVKVREGYESFEFHQAYHAIHNFCVVDMSNFYLDVIKDRLYTEKKDSAARRAAQTAMYIILDAMTRLVAPILAFTSDEIWQSMPHASDCDARHVVYNEMPKPTSEKYGIDVTEEFIARWDRIHAIRDVVKKALENARAEKTIGASLDAKVTLYCTGELYAFLKSVEDELATVFIVSQVEIVDGEGGTLSDDTLGLSVQVDKAEGCKCMRCWTYSSTVGKNPAYVDLCERCAKALSE
;
A
#
# COMPACT_ATOMS: atom_id res chain seq x y z
N MET A 1 -23.45 -56.38 21.98
CA MET A 1 -24.03 -55.09 22.51
C MET A 1 -23.55 -53.97 21.61
N ASP A 2 -24.38 -53.00 21.27
CA ASP A 2 -23.87 -51.80 20.51
C ASP A 2 -23.32 -50.79 21.53
N TYR A 3 -22.01 -50.66 21.61
CA TYR A 3 -21.32 -49.74 22.53
C TYR A 3 -21.18 -48.33 21.98
N LYS A 4 -21.68 -48.05 20.77
CA LYS A 4 -21.56 -46.75 20.15
C LYS A 4 -22.24 -45.62 20.96
N SER A 5 -23.36 -45.94 21.58
CA SER A 5 -24.11 -45.03 22.46
C SER A 5 -23.39 -44.68 23.77
N THR A 6 -22.36 -45.46 24.15
CA THR A 6 -21.55 -45.23 25.37
C THR A 6 -20.31 -44.35 25.12
N LEU A 7 -20.04 -44.00 23.89
CA LEU A 7 -18.89 -43.18 23.52
C LEU A 7 -19.24 -41.69 23.64
N ASN A 8 -18.30 -40.88 24.11
CA ASN A 8 -18.42 -39.43 24.14
C ASN A 8 -18.05 -38.84 22.75
N LEU A 9 -18.95 -39.04 21.78
CA LEU A 9 -18.72 -38.54 20.43
C LEU A 9 -18.90 -37.04 20.35
N PRO A 10 -18.11 -36.33 19.49
CA PRO A 10 -18.17 -34.86 19.36
C PRO A 10 -19.54 -34.41 18.86
N LYS A 11 -20.06 -33.35 19.50
CA LYS A 11 -21.34 -32.70 19.15
C LYS A 11 -21.13 -31.18 19.04
N THR A 12 -21.61 -30.57 17.97
CA THR A 12 -21.53 -29.12 17.82
C THR A 12 -22.54 -28.63 16.79
N ASP A 13 -23.12 -27.48 17.06
CA ASP A 13 -23.99 -26.74 16.13
C ASP A 13 -23.17 -25.90 15.13
N PHE A 14 -21.87 -25.80 15.33
CA PHE A 14 -20.95 -25.13 14.41
C PHE A 14 -20.97 -25.83 13.05
N ALA A 15 -21.47 -25.11 12.03
CA ALA A 15 -21.76 -25.69 10.74
C ALA A 15 -20.53 -26.31 10.05
N MET A 16 -20.73 -27.47 9.40
CA MET A 16 -19.66 -28.14 8.66
C MET A 16 -19.19 -27.31 7.45
N GLN A 17 -20.12 -26.71 6.72
CA GLN A 17 -19.83 -25.81 5.60
C GLN A 17 -19.79 -24.37 6.12
N ALA A 18 -18.75 -23.63 5.75
CA ALA A 18 -18.59 -22.24 6.19
C ALA A 18 -19.72 -21.34 5.66
N GLY A 19 -20.07 -21.47 4.36
CA GLY A 19 -21.15 -20.68 3.75
C GLY A 19 -20.92 -19.16 3.86
N LEU A 20 -19.67 -18.71 3.87
CA LEU A 20 -19.24 -17.32 4.15
C LEU A 20 -20.03 -16.27 3.40
N PRO A 21 -20.25 -16.37 2.06
CA PRO A 21 -20.99 -15.34 1.33
C PRO A 21 -22.40 -15.07 1.87
N LYS A 22 -23.05 -16.07 2.48
CA LYS A 22 -24.40 -15.95 3.04
C LYS A 22 -24.43 -15.59 4.53
N ARG A 23 -23.44 -16.04 5.28
CA ARG A 23 -23.39 -15.89 6.75
C ARG A 23 -22.75 -14.58 7.19
N GLU A 24 -21.69 -14.14 6.51
CA GLU A 24 -20.99 -12.91 6.83
C GLU A 24 -21.90 -11.67 6.82
N PRO A 25 -22.82 -11.46 5.86
CA PRO A 25 -23.75 -10.33 5.92
C PRO A 25 -24.61 -10.32 7.18
N VAL A 26 -25.12 -11.47 7.60
CA VAL A 26 -25.94 -11.58 8.84
C VAL A 26 -25.11 -11.28 10.08
N MET A 27 -23.87 -11.77 10.12
CA MET A 27 -22.96 -11.45 11.22
C MET A 27 -22.58 -9.97 11.25
N LEU A 28 -22.40 -9.36 10.08
CA LEU A 28 -22.09 -7.95 9.97
C LEU A 28 -23.25 -7.08 10.49
N GLU A 29 -24.49 -7.40 10.13
CA GLU A 29 -25.68 -6.72 10.68
C GLU A 29 -25.68 -6.79 12.20
N LYS A 30 -25.42 -7.98 12.76
CA LYS A 30 -25.33 -8.15 14.21
C LYS A 30 -24.23 -7.31 14.85
N TRP A 31 -23.05 -7.19 14.22
CA TRP A 31 -21.96 -6.34 14.74
C TRP A 31 -22.38 -4.86 14.84
N TYR A 32 -23.21 -4.36 13.89
CA TYR A 32 -23.74 -3.00 13.96
C TYR A 32 -24.83 -2.84 15.01
N GLU A 33 -25.74 -3.83 15.15
CA GLU A 33 -26.74 -3.86 16.21
C GLU A 33 -26.09 -3.87 17.60
N ASP A 34 -25.05 -4.69 17.79
CA ASP A 34 -24.30 -4.81 19.05
C ASP A 34 -23.29 -3.67 19.27
N LYS A 35 -23.14 -2.74 18.30
CA LYS A 35 -22.19 -1.61 18.35
C LYS A 35 -20.77 -2.08 18.69
N VAL A 36 -20.28 -3.08 17.94
CA VAL A 36 -19.02 -3.77 18.26
C VAL A 36 -17.85 -2.79 18.30
N TYR A 37 -17.75 -1.90 17.33
CA TYR A 37 -16.63 -0.94 17.26
C TYR A 37 -16.64 0.03 18.45
N GLU A 38 -17.78 0.62 18.74
CA GLU A 38 -17.96 1.58 19.84
C GLU A 38 -17.66 0.92 21.19
N THR A 39 -18.17 -0.29 21.40
CA THR A 39 -17.94 -1.06 22.64
C THR A 39 -16.46 -1.42 22.82
N VAL A 40 -15.74 -1.75 21.75
CA VAL A 40 -14.28 -1.98 21.80
C VAL A 40 -13.55 -0.73 22.27
N LEU A 41 -13.90 0.44 21.75
CA LEU A 41 -13.28 1.71 22.15
C LEU A 41 -13.62 2.09 23.59
N GLU A 42 -14.87 1.88 24.03
CA GLU A 42 -15.28 2.10 25.42
C GLU A 42 -14.53 1.20 26.41
N LYS A 43 -14.40 -0.10 26.08
CA LYS A 43 -13.64 -1.07 26.90
C LYS A 43 -12.14 -0.71 27.00
N ASN A 44 -11.64 0.03 26.02
CA ASN A 44 -10.23 0.45 25.98
C ASN A 44 -10.03 1.89 26.51
N ASP A 45 -11.05 2.52 27.09
CA ASP A 45 -10.88 3.84 27.70
C ASP A 45 -9.77 3.82 28.77
N GLY A 46 -8.93 4.85 28.75
CA GLY A 46 -7.78 4.98 29.63
C GLY A 46 -6.54 4.20 29.22
N LYS A 47 -6.60 3.36 28.17
CA LYS A 47 -5.43 2.70 27.59
C LYS A 47 -4.66 3.69 26.71
N PRO A 48 -3.36 3.44 26.42
CA PRO A 48 -2.57 4.25 25.48
C PRO A 48 -3.25 4.34 24.12
N LEU A 49 -3.32 5.55 23.56
CA LEU A 49 -3.93 5.80 22.27
C LEU A 49 -2.97 5.38 21.14
N TYR A 50 -3.51 4.73 20.11
CA TYR A 50 -2.80 4.40 18.88
C TYR A 50 -3.59 4.90 17.67
N VAL A 51 -3.04 5.89 16.96
CA VAL A 51 -3.71 6.54 15.83
C VAL A 51 -3.11 6.06 14.51
N LEU A 52 -3.87 5.21 13.80
CA LEU A 52 -3.66 4.93 12.40
C LEU A 52 -4.50 5.91 11.59
N HIS A 53 -3.86 6.90 10.95
CA HIS A 53 -4.56 7.86 10.12
C HIS A 53 -4.79 7.30 8.71
N ASP A 54 -6.02 7.36 8.24
CA ASP A 54 -6.43 6.80 6.95
C ASP A 54 -6.15 7.77 5.80
N GLY A 55 -5.47 7.32 4.75
CA GLY A 55 -5.37 8.06 3.49
C GLY A 55 -6.71 8.01 2.74
N PRO A 56 -7.22 9.15 2.26
CA PRO A 56 -8.55 9.23 1.68
C PRO A 56 -8.57 8.72 0.23
N PRO A 57 -9.28 7.63 -0.09
CA PRO A 57 -9.53 7.27 -1.48
C PRO A 57 -10.43 8.30 -2.17
N TYR A 58 -10.30 8.41 -3.49
CA TYR A 58 -11.20 9.23 -4.29
C TYR A 58 -12.61 8.64 -4.34
N ALA A 59 -13.61 9.46 -4.02
CA ALA A 59 -15.04 9.11 -4.10
C ALA A 59 -15.56 9.21 -5.55
N ASN A 60 -15.05 8.38 -6.46
CA ASN A 60 -15.35 8.53 -7.88
C ASN A 60 -15.44 7.22 -8.68
N GLY A 61 -15.71 6.10 -8.04
CA GLY A 61 -15.86 4.78 -8.66
C GLY A 61 -15.83 3.65 -7.64
N ASP A 62 -16.08 2.42 -8.11
CA ASP A 62 -16.00 1.22 -7.30
C ASP A 62 -14.59 1.00 -6.75
N ILE A 63 -14.50 0.28 -5.63
CA ILE A 63 -13.23 -0.13 -5.08
C ILE A 63 -12.55 -1.19 -5.96
N HIS A 64 -11.24 -1.15 -6.03
CA HIS A 64 -10.42 -2.17 -6.69
C HIS A 64 -9.66 -3.02 -5.66
N LEU A 65 -9.01 -4.10 -6.12
CA LEU A 65 -8.30 -5.00 -5.21
C LEU A 65 -7.19 -4.33 -4.40
N GLY A 66 -6.50 -3.33 -4.96
CA GLY A 66 -5.52 -2.54 -4.20
C GLY A 66 -6.15 -1.77 -3.04
N THR A 67 -7.36 -1.22 -3.23
CA THR A 67 -8.10 -0.56 -2.15
C THR A 67 -8.56 -1.58 -1.10
N ALA A 68 -9.02 -2.76 -1.54
CA ALA A 68 -9.41 -3.83 -0.62
C ALA A 68 -8.20 -4.35 0.20
N LEU A 69 -7.04 -4.52 -0.43
CA LEU A 69 -5.77 -4.83 0.23
C LEU A 69 -5.45 -3.80 1.32
N ASN A 70 -5.44 -2.52 0.95
CA ASN A 70 -5.11 -1.41 1.83
C ASN A 70 -6.02 -1.36 3.07
N LYS A 71 -7.33 -1.37 2.87
CA LYS A 71 -8.31 -1.30 3.97
C LYS A 71 -8.27 -2.54 4.86
N THR A 72 -8.01 -3.71 4.28
CA THR A 72 -7.87 -4.97 5.05
C THR A 72 -6.61 -4.96 5.93
N LEU A 73 -5.47 -4.49 5.42
CA LEU A 73 -4.24 -4.34 6.21
C LEU A 73 -4.44 -3.37 7.40
N LYS A 74 -5.12 -2.25 7.17
CA LYS A 74 -5.45 -1.29 8.23
C LYS A 74 -6.35 -1.92 9.30
N ASP A 75 -7.36 -2.69 8.88
CA ASP A 75 -8.26 -3.39 9.82
C ASP A 75 -7.51 -4.45 10.67
N PHE A 76 -6.53 -5.17 10.09
CA PHE A 76 -5.67 -6.08 10.86
C PHE A 76 -4.97 -5.34 12.00
N ILE A 77 -4.40 -4.18 11.70
CA ILE A 77 -3.66 -3.36 12.67
C ILE A 77 -4.60 -2.82 13.74
N VAL A 78 -5.73 -2.25 13.34
CA VAL A 78 -6.71 -1.66 14.27
C VAL A 78 -7.28 -2.71 15.23
N ARG A 79 -7.66 -3.89 14.71
CA ARG A 79 -8.14 -5.01 15.55
C ARG A 79 -7.06 -5.49 16.50
N TYR A 80 -5.86 -5.73 15.96
CA TYR A 80 -4.74 -6.20 16.77
C TYR A 80 -4.39 -5.21 17.90
N LYS A 81 -4.25 -3.93 17.59
CA LYS A 81 -3.91 -2.89 18.59
C LYS A 81 -5.00 -2.76 19.67
N ASN A 82 -6.27 -2.78 19.29
CA ASN A 82 -7.37 -2.78 20.26
C ASN A 82 -7.39 -4.01 21.17
N MET A 83 -6.97 -5.18 20.66
CA MET A 83 -6.85 -6.41 21.45
C MET A 83 -5.52 -6.52 22.21
N SER A 84 -4.56 -5.60 22.00
CA SER A 84 -3.20 -5.65 22.55
C SER A 84 -2.88 -4.52 23.54
N GLY A 85 -3.91 -4.00 24.22
CA GLY A 85 -3.72 -3.03 25.28
C GLY A 85 -3.68 -1.56 24.84
N PHE A 86 -4.13 -1.25 23.63
CA PHE A 86 -4.28 0.11 23.12
C PHE A 86 -5.77 0.48 22.93
N LYS A 87 -6.04 1.77 22.91
CA LYS A 87 -7.26 2.32 22.31
C LYS A 87 -6.90 2.80 20.92
N ALA A 88 -7.37 2.08 19.89
CA ALA A 88 -7.04 2.36 18.50
C ALA A 88 -8.30 2.75 17.71
N PRO A 89 -8.72 4.02 17.75
CA PRO A 89 -9.82 4.51 16.91
C PRO A 89 -9.39 4.53 15.44
N TYR A 90 -10.33 4.23 14.55
CA TYR A 90 -10.12 4.28 13.10
C TYR A 90 -11.18 5.18 12.46
N VAL A 91 -10.74 6.32 11.95
CA VAL A 91 -11.58 7.29 11.25
C VAL A 91 -11.33 7.16 9.75
N PRO A 92 -12.19 6.49 8.99
CA PRO A 92 -12.05 6.38 7.55
C PRO A 92 -12.25 7.74 6.89
N GLY A 93 -11.60 7.97 5.74
CA GLY A 93 -11.68 9.23 5.03
C GLY A 93 -11.98 9.09 3.55
N TRP A 94 -12.44 10.18 2.93
CA TRP A 94 -12.65 10.30 1.49
C TRP A 94 -12.18 11.63 0.94
N ASP A 95 -11.46 11.56 -0.19
CA ASP A 95 -11.15 12.70 -1.02
C ASP A 95 -12.24 12.87 -2.08
N THR A 96 -12.89 14.01 -2.07
CA THR A 96 -14.11 14.25 -2.86
C THR A 96 -13.92 15.29 -3.96
N HIS A 97 -12.88 16.11 -3.88
CA HIS A 97 -12.60 17.20 -4.81
C HIS A 97 -11.72 16.80 -6.00
N GLY A 98 -11.46 17.77 -6.86
CA GLY A 98 -10.47 17.74 -7.91
C GLY A 98 -10.97 17.21 -9.25
N LEU A 99 -10.07 17.32 -10.24
CA LEU A 99 -10.28 16.94 -11.64
C LEU A 99 -10.85 15.53 -11.82
N PRO A 100 -10.41 14.50 -11.07
CA PRO A 100 -10.91 13.14 -11.25
C PRO A 100 -12.41 13.00 -11.07
N THR A 101 -12.95 13.66 -10.05
CA THR A 101 -14.38 13.66 -9.74
C THR A 101 -15.16 14.52 -10.72
N GLU A 102 -14.67 15.73 -11.01
CA GLU A 102 -15.31 16.66 -11.92
C GLU A 102 -15.54 16.08 -13.33
N LEU A 103 -14.50 15.47 -13.93
CA LEU A 103 -14.60 14.87 -15.25
C LEU A 103 -15.62 13.73 -15.32
N LYS A 104 -15.63 12.86 -14.32
CA LYS A 104 -16.58 11.73 -14.26
C LYS A 104 -18.01 12.18 -14.01
N ALA A 105 -18.21 13.17 -13.12
CA ALA A 105 -19.52 13.76 -12.85
C ALA A 105 -20.09 14.42 -14.10
N ARG A 106 -19.30 15.22 -14.80
CA ARG A 106 -19.69 15.83 -16.09
C ARG A 106 -20.05 14.80 -17.14
N LYS A 107 -19.21 13.76 -17.31
CA LYS A 107 -19.45 12.68 -18.26
C LYS A 107 -20.77 11.97 -17.97
N LYS A 108 -21.06 11.66 -16.69
CA LYS A 108 -22.31 11.01 -16.24
C LYS A 108 -23.53 11.88 -16.55
N ALA A 109 -23.39 13.19 -16.39
CA ALA A 109 -24.46 14.14 -16.66
C ALA A 109 -24.59 14.57 -18.15
N GLY A 110 -23.70 14.10 -19.04
CA GLY A 110 -23.71 14.48 -20.47
C GLY A 110 -23.26 15.92 -20.74
N VAL A 111 -22.53 16.55 -19.80
CA VAL A 111 -22.01 17.92 -19.92
C VAL A 111 -20.64 17.88 -20.59
N SER A 112 -20.59 18.24 -21.87
CA SER A 112 -19.36 18.16 -22.68
C SER A 112 -18.37 19.32 -22.42
N ASN A 113 -18.88 20.51 -22.03
CA ASN A 113 -18.05 21.70 -21.79
C ASN A 113 -18.32 22.28 -20.41
N SER A 114 -17.28 22.76 -19.70
CA SER A 114 -17.38 23.39 -18.37
C SER A 114 -18.15 24.71 -18.38
N THR A 115 -18.20 25.38 -19.52
CA THR A 115 -18.92 26.64 -19.71
C THR A 115 -20.42 26.47 -19.98
N ALA A 116 -20.92 25.25 -20.14
CA ALA A 116 -22.32 24.97 -20.45
C ALA A 116 -23.26 25.11 -19.25
N ILE A 117 -22.74 25.11 -18.02
CA ILE A 117 -23.49 25.26 -16.76
C ILE A 117 -22.77 26.23 -15.83
N SER A 118 -23.51 26.81 -14.88
CA SER A 118 -22.93 27.71 -13.88
C SER A 118 -21.98 26.98 -12.91
N ASP A 119 -21.07 27.72 -12.30
CA ASP A 119 -20.11 27.17 -11.31
C ASP A 119 -20.85 26.47 -10.16
N ILE A 120 -21.93 27.03 -9.67
CA ILE A 120 -22.74 26.44 -8.57
C ILE A 120 -23.44 25.16 -9.01
N GLU A 121 -24.00 25.10 -10.21
CA GLU A 121 -24.63 23.87 -10.74
C GLU A 121 -23.60 22.78 -10.94
N LEU A 122 -22.40 23.09 -11.46
CA LEU A 122 -21.31 22.16 -11.59
C LEU A 122 -20.88 21.60 -10.23
N ARG A 123 -20.69 22.47 -9.24
CA ARG A 123 -20.31 22.08 -7.87
C ARG A 123 -21.36 21.18 -7.21
N LYS A 124 -22.65 21.50 -7.38
CA LYS A 124 -23.76 20.64 -6.91
C LYS A 124 -23.71 19.26 -7.56
N LEU A 125 -23.54 19.20 -8.88
CA LEU A 125 -23.42 17.95 -9.62
C LEU A 125 -22.25 17.07 -9.13
N CYS A 126 -21.09 17.68 -8.93
CA CYS A 126 -19.90 16.99 -8.43
C CYS A 126 -20.08 16.48 -7.00
N ARG A 127 -20.71 17.28 -6.14
CA ARG A 127 -21.03 16.91 -4.75
C ARG A 127 -21.94 15.68 -4.69
N GLU A 128 -23.04 15.69 -5.42
CA GLU A 128 -23.98 14.58 -5.48
C GLU A 128 -23.32 13.30 -6.02
N PHE A 129 -22.47 13.45 -7.03
CA PHE A 129 -21.69 12.36 -7.61
C PHE A 129 -20.71 11.75 -6.58
N ALA A 130 -19.93 12.59 -5.89
CA ALA A 130 -18.95 12.15 -4.90
C ALA A 130 -19.63 11.46 -3.69
N LEU A 131 -20.69 12.03 -3.16
CA LEU A 131 -21.42 11.45 -2.04
C LEU A 131 -22.06 10.11 -2.38
N GLY A 132 -22.58 9.92 -3.62
CA GLY A 132 -23.09 8.63 -4.07
C GLY A 132 -22.02 7.54 -4.06
N TYR A 133 -20.83 7.81 -4.62
CA TYR A 133 -19.73 6.83 -4.59
C TYR A 133 -19.13 6.62 -3.20
N LEU A 134 -19.15 7.64 -2.35
CA LEU A 134 -18.75 7.49 -0.94
C LEU A 134 -19.60 6.42 -0.25
N ASP A 135 -20.93 6.45 -0.44
CA ASP A 135 -21.83 5.47 0.16
C ASP A 135 -21.63 4.07 -0.40
N GLU A 136 -21.42 3.94 -1.71
CA GLU A 136 -21.10 2.66 -2.36
C GLU A 136 -19.78 2.06 -1.83
N GLN A 137 -18.73 2.87 -1.74
CA GLN A 137 -17.43 2.45 -1.21
C GLN A 137 -17.51 2.12 0.29
N ARG A 138 -18.23 2.91 1.09
CA ARG A 138 -18.46 2.64 2.52
C ARG A 138 -19.07 1.26 2.72
N ASN A 139 -20.12 0.93 1.95
CA ASN A 139 -20.77 -0.37 2.02
C ASN A 139 -19.84 -1.50 1.60
N SER A 140 -19.00 -1.27 0.59
CA SER A 140 -17.98 -2.23 0.17
C SER A 140 -16.94 -2.48 1.26
N PHE A 141 -16.46 -1.44 1.94
CA PHE A 141 -15.50 -1.58 3.05
C PHE A 141 -16.13 -2.27 4.27
N LYS A 142 -17.37 -1.93 4.61
CA LYS A 142 -18.13 -2.63 5.64
C LYS A 142 -18.24 -4.13 5.30
N ARG A 143 -18.54 -4.46 4.03
CA ARG A 143 -18.68 -5.86 3.57
C ARG A 143 -17.37 -6.66 3.66
N LEU A 144 -16.19 -6.00 3.61
CA LEU A 144 -14.89 -6.62 3.87
C LEU A 144 -14.67 -6.97 5.35
N GLY A 145 -15.59 -6.62 6.23
CA GLY A 145 -15.48 -6.84 7.68
C GLY A 145 -14.67 -5.77 8.41
N GLY A 146 -14.37 -4.63 7.77
CA GLY A 146 -13.66 -3.53 8.41
C GLY A 146 -14.46 -2.87 9.52
N ILE A 147 -13.83 -2.64 10.67
CA ILE A 147 -14.41 -1.85 11.79
C ILE A 147 -13.85 -0.43 11.78
N GLY A 148 -14.68 0.53 12.16
CA GLY A 148 -14.30 1.95 12.16
C GLY A 148 -15.48 2.88 12.32
N GLU A 149 -15.21 4.18 12.38
CA GLU A 149 -16.19 5.26 12.53
C GLU A 149 -16.87 5.57 11.19
N TRP A 150 -17.58 4.57 10.62
CA TRP A 150 -18.18 4.64 9.28
C TRP A 150 -19.29 5.67 9.15
N ASP A 151 -19.95 6.03 10.25
CA ASP A 151 -21.08 6.97 10.25
C ASP A 151 -20.62 8.41 10.46
N ASN A 152 -19.39 8.62 10.94
CA ASN A 152 -18.77 9.93 11.08
C ASN A 152 -17.34 9.96 10.47
N PRO A 153 -17.17 9.58 9.21
CA PRO A 153 -15.87 9.64 8.53
C PRO A 153 -15.41 11.08 8.38
N TYR A 154 -14.14 11.29 8.04
CA TYR A 154 -13.74 12.58 7.50
C TYR A 154 -13.95 12.63 5.98
N ILE A 155 -14.36 13.79 5.49
CA ILE A 155 -14.64 14.02 4.06
C ILE A 155 -14.10 15.40 3.72
N THR A 156 -13.32 15.53 2.68
CA THR A 156 -12.65 16.81 2.34
C THR A 156 -13.63 17.93 1.98
N LEU A 157 -14.86 17.61 1.53
CA LEU A 157 -15.92 18.58 1.25
C LEU A 157 -16.73 19.04 2.49
N ARG A 158 -16.39 18.57 3.70
CA ARG A 158 -17.06 19.09 4.91
C ARG A 158 -16.60 20.50 5.22
N LYS A 159 -17.53 21.34 5.67
CA LYS A 159 -17.30 22.76 5.98
C LYS A 159 -16.13 22.97 6.95
N GLU A 160 -16.07 22.16 8.00
CA GLU A 160 -15.04 22.23 9.02
C GLU A 160 -13.66 21.85 8.45
N PHE A 161 -13.64 20.89 7.53
CA PHE A 161 -12.43 20.47 6.83
C PHE A 161 -11.92 21.57 5.90
N GLU A 162 -12.80 22.12 5.04
CA GLU A 162 -12.49 23.23 4.13
C GLU A 162 -12.00 24.47 4.91
N ALA A 163 -12.64 24.80 6.04
CA ALA A 163 -12.22 25.90 6.90
C ALA A 163 -10.81 25.66 7.47
N LYS A 164 -10.52 24.46 7.96
CA LYS A 164 -9.19 24.12 8.48
C LYS A 164 -8.11 24.16 7.41
N GLN A 165 -8.44 23.75 6.19
CA GLN A 165 -7.55 23.86 5.04
C GLN A 165 -7.18 25.31 4.76
N ILE A 166 -8.14 26.25 4.81
CA ILE A 166 -7.87 27.69 4.67
C ILE A 166 -6.96 28.21 5.80
N GLU A 167 -7.14 27.75 7.04
CA GLU A 167 -6.25 28.11 8.16
C GLU A 167 -4.80 27.70 7.90
N ILE A 168 -4.58 26.46 7.43
CA ILE A 168 -3.23 25.98 7.11
C ILE A 168 -2.63 26.77 5.95
N PHE A 169 -3.41 27.01 4.89
CA PHE A 169 -2.99 27.86 3.78
C PHE A 169 -2.58 29.26 4.27
N SER A 170 -3.39 29.87 5.15
CA SER A 170 -3.12 31.18 5.75
C SER A 170 -1.80 31.21 6.51
N GLU A 171 -1.54 30.21 7.33
CA GLU A 171 -0.27 30.08 8.07
C GLU A 171 0.93 29.95 7.11
N MET A 172 0.80 29.17 6.03
CA MET A 172 1.85 29.03 5.01
C MET A 172 2.07 30.34 4.25
N ALA A 173 0.99 31.01 3.84
CA ALA A 173 1.04 32.27 3.07
C ALA A 173 1.66 33.40 3.90
N THR A 174 1.30 33.52 5.19
CA THR A 174 1.85 34.56 6.08
C THR A 174 3.31 34.32 6.46
N LYS A 175 3.80 33.08 6.36
CA LYS A 175 5.23 32.75 6.46
C LYS A 175 6.00 33.04 5.18
N GLY A 176 5.33 33.50 4.10
CA GLY A 176 5.96 33.76 2.82
C GLY A 176 6.25 32.52 1.98
N LEU A 177 5.66 31.36 2.35
CA LEU A 177 5.86 30.11 1.62
C LEU A 177 4.94 30.01 0.38
N ILE A 178 3.85 30.76 0.35
CA ILE A 178 2.92 30.81 -0.79
C ILE A 178 3.17 32.10 -1.57
N TYR A 179 3.43 31.97 -2.87
CA TYR A 179 3.70 33.11 -3.75
C TYR A 179 3.12 32.87 -5.15
N LYS A 180 2.89 33.97 -5.88
CA LYS A 180 2.47 33.93 -7.27
C LYS A 180 3.70 34.13 -8.19
N GLY A 181 3.82 33.30 -9.21
CA GLY A 181 4.96 33.35 -10.13
C GLY A 181 4.60 32.91 -11.53
N LEU A 182 5.36 33.46 -12.51
CA LEU A 182 5.32 33.01 -13.89
C LEU A 182 6.44 32.00 -14.12
N LYS A 183 6.10 30.70 -14.07
CA LYS A 183 7.06 29.62 -14.24
C LYS A 183 6.52 28.53 -15.17
N PRO A 184 7.38 27.76 -15.89
CA PRO A 184 6.95 26.60 -16.63
C PRO A 184 6.35 25.54 -15.68
N VAL A 185 5.16 25.08 -16.01
CA VAL A 185 4.48 24.00 -15.29
C VAL A 185 4.02 22.96 -16.30
N TYR A 186 3.75 21.73 -15.81
CA TYR A 186 3.02 20.75 -16.59
C TYR A 186 1.62 21.29 -16.87
N TRP A 187 1.28 21.45 -18.14
CA TRP A 187 0.00 21.93 -18.61
C TRP A 187 -0.70 20.89 -19.46
N CYS A 188 -1.93 20.53 -19.14
CA CYS A 188 -2.74 19.67 -19.97
C CYS A 188 -3.67 20.49 -20.88
N PRO A 189 -3.45 20.53 -22.21
CA PRO A 189 -4.32 21.28 -23.12
C PRO A 189 -5.75 20.76 -23.21
N GLU A 190 -5.93 19.44 -23.05
CA GLU A 190 -7.24 18.78 -23.07
C GLU A 190 -8.06 19.08 -21.81
N CYS A 191 -7.39 19.10 -20.65
CA CYS A 191 -8.03 19.40 -19.37
C CYS A 191 -8.00 20.90 -19.04
N GLU A 192 -7.24 21.71 -19.77
CA GLU A 192 -7.08 23.17 -19.60
C GLU A 192 -6.68 23.55 -18.16
N THR A 193 -5.68 22.89 -17.62
CA THR A 193 -5.22 23.12 -16.24
C THR A 193 -3.76 22.74 -16.05
N ALA A 194 -3.10 23.41 -15.10
CA ALA A 194 -1.81 22.99 -14.57
C ALA A 194 -1.92 21.66 -13.83
N LEU A 195 -0.83 20.90 -13.83
CA LEU A 195 -0.70 19.62 -13.17
C LEU A 195 0.51 19.65 -12.23
N ALA A 196 0.41 18.91 -11.11
CA ALA A 196 1.56 18.60 -10.27
C ALA A 196 2.30 17.34 -10.79
N GLU A 197 3.51 17.11 -10.29
CA GLU A 197 4.31 15.92 -10.64
C GLU A 197 3.59 14.59 -10.35
N ALA A 198 2.78 14.54 -9.30
CA ALA A 198 1.96 13.36 -8.96
C ALA A 198 0.80 13.12 -9.93
N GLU A 199 0.52 14.04 -10.84
CA GLU A 199 -0.59 14.00 -11.80
C GLU A 199 -0.14 13.68 -13.22
N ILE A 200 1.13 13.31 -13.42
CA ILE A 200 1.68 12.88 -14.71
C ILE A 200 2.07 11.40 -14.68
N GLU A 201 2.01 10.78 -15.85
CA GLU A 201 2.48 9.42 -16.10
C GLU A 201 3.38 9.44 -17.33
N TYR A 202 4.49 8.74 -17.30
CA TYR A 202 5.37 8.63 -18.46
C TYR A 202 4.91 7.47 -19.35
N ALA A 203 4.86 7.74 -20.65
CA ALA A 203 4.56 6.76 -21.68
C ALA A 203 5.50 6.91 -22.88
N GLU A 204 5.67 5.83 -23.63
CA GLU A 204 6.41 5.86 -24.89
C GLU A 204 5.66 6.71 -25.92
N ASP A 205 6.34 7.72 -26.47
CA ASP A 205 5.79 8.60 -27.48
C ASP A 205 6.77 8.71 -28.68
N PRO A 206 6.30 8.46 -29.92
CA PRO A 206 7.12 8.64 -31.09
C PRO A 206 7.26 10.12 -31.42
N CYS A 207 8.47 10.62 -31.51
CA CYS A 207 8.75 12.00 -31.83
C CYS A 207 9.86 12.17 -32.88
N HIS A 208 10.00 13.42 -33.38
CA HIS A 208 11.11 13.82 -34.23
C HIS A 208 12.22 14.40 -33.35
N SER A 209 13.41 13.79 -33.44
CA SER A 209 14.67 14.36 -32.95
C SER A 209 15.25 15.20 -34.08
N ILE A 210 15.33 16.52 -33.87
CA ILE A 210 15.80 17.42 -34.92
C ILE A 210 17.05 18.18 -34.48
N TYR A 211 17.91 18.44 -35.48
CA TYR A 211 19.11 19.25 -35.35
C TYR A 211 18.93 20.48 -36.22
N VAL A 212 19.11 21.69 -35.65
CA VAL A 212 18.76 22.97 -36.31
C VAL A 212 19.95 23.92 -36.30
N LYS A 213 20.19 24.55 -37.44
CA LYS A 213 21.26 25.51 -37.65
C LYS A 213 20.83 26.91 -37.24
N PHE A 214 21.58 27.55 -36.33
CA PHE A 214 21.42 28.95 -35.92
C PHE A 214 22.62 29.74 -36.39
N ARG A 215 22.43 30.63 -37.35
CA ARG A 215 23.54 31.36 -37.99
C ARG A 215 24.18 32.35 -37.01
N VAL A 216 25.51 32.29 -36.89
CA VAL A 216 26.30 33.25 -36.09
C VAL A 216 26.24 34.64 -36.68
N THR A 217 25.92 35.62 -35.87
CA THR A 217 25.87 37.05 -36.26
C THR A 217 26.93 37.88 -35.57
N ASP A 218 27.41 37.43 -34.39
CA ASP A 218 28.50 38.05 -33.64
C ASP A 218 29.29 36.93 -32.91
N ASP A 219 30.55 36.72 -33.33
CA ASP A 219 31.43 35.67 -32.78
C ASP A 219 32.43 36.19 -31.73
N LYS A 220 32.27 37.42 -31.27
CA LYS A 220 33.21 38.10 -30.37
C LYS A 220 34.67 38.09 -30.88
N GLY A 221 34.88 37.87 -32.19
CA GLY A 221 36.18 37.76 -32.80
C GLY A 221 36.92 36.46 -32.52
N LEU A 222 36.26 35.35 -32.11
CA LEU A 222 36.87 34.10 -31.75
C LEU A 222 36.82 33.07 -32.89
N LEU A 223 35.76 32.98 -33.67
CA LEU A 223 35.63 31.98 -34.75
C LEU A 223 36.27 32.44 -36.05
N THR A 224 36.18 33.73 -36.37
CA THR A 224 36.74 34.31 -37.59
C THR A 224 38.27 34.11 -37.73
N PRO A 225 39.11 34.25 -36.66
CA PRO A 225 40.53 33.94 -36.73
C PRO A 225 40.83 32.49 -36.96
N MET A 226 39.92 31.58 -36.66
CA MET A 226 40.05 30.14 -36.93
C MET A 226 39.70 29.77 -38.37
N GLY A 227 39.30 30.75 -39.17
CA GLY A 227 38.95 30.59 -40.60
C GLY A 227 37.47 30.47 -40.89
N ALA A 228 36.59 30.78 -39.93
CA ALA A 228 35.13 30.76 -40.12
C ALA A 228 34.66 31.94 -41.02
N ASP A 229 33.76 31.70 -41.95
CA ASP A 229 32.92 32.68 -42.60
C ASP A 229 31.58 32.80 -41.83
N LEU A 230 31.37 33.88 -41.11
CA LEU A 230 30.18 34.08 -40.29
C LEU A 230 28.84 33.99 -41.05
N SER A 231 28.89 34.32 -42.39
CA SER A 231 27.69 34.16 -43.21
C SER A 231 27.23 32.70 -43.39
N LYS A 232 28.15 31.76 -43.17
CA LYS A 232 27.97 30.32 -43.31
C LYS A 232 28.33 29.55 -42.02
N THR A 233 28.42 30.22 -40.87
CA THR A 233 28.77 29.62 -39.58
C THR A 233 27.51 29.50 -38.73
N TYR A 234 27.32 28.34 -38.13
CA TYR A 234 26.11 27.98 -37.38
C TYR A 234 26.43 27.29 -36.06
N PHE A 235 25.74 27.66 -34.98
CA PHE A 235 25.52 26.73 -33.84
C PHE A 235 24.48 25.70 -34.25
N VAL A 236 24.74 24.45 -33.98
CA VAL A 236 23.78 23.37 -34.24
C VAL A 236 23.12 22.98 -32.92
N ILE A 237 21.87 23.33 -32.72
CA ILE A 237 21.09 22.90 -31.54
C ILE A 237 20.42 21.56 -31.82
N TRP A 238 20.02 20.90 -30.75
CA TRP A 238 19.26 19.66 -30.79
C TRP A 238 18.01 19.76 -29.90
N THR A 239 16.90 19.21 -30.41
CA THR A 239 15.65 19.12 -29.61
C THR A 239 14.76 17.96 -30.09
N THR A 240 13.98 17.41 -29.17
CA THR A 240 12.89 16.46 -29.47
C THR A 240 11.52 17.13 -29.51
N THR A 241 11.45 18.41 -29.16
CA THR A 241 10.20 19.19 -29.03
C THR A 241 10.22 20.35 -30.05
N THR A 242 9.94 20.02 -31.30
CA THR A 242 10.07 20.98 -32.43
C THR A 242 9.16 22.21 -32.31
N TRP A 243 7.94 22.06 -31.77
CA TRP A 243 6.97 23.13 -31.58
C TRP A 243 7.43 24.24 -30.61
N THR A 244 8.48 24.00 -29.79
CA THR A 244 9.02 25.02 -28.87
C THR A 244 10.02 25.98 -29.56
N LEU A 245 10.48 25.69 -30.78
CA LEU A 245 11.44 26.52 -31.50
C LEU A 245 11.00 27.98 -31.64
N PRO A 246 9.71 28.32 -31.88
CA PRO A 246 9.28 29.74 -31.90
C PRO A 246 9.53 30.48 -30.58
N ALA A 247 9.65 29.75 -29.46
CA ALA A 247 9.98 30.31 -28.14
C ALA A 247 11.49 30.41 -27.87
N ASN A 248 12.35 29.98 -28.78
CA ASN A 248 13.79 30.07 -28.60
C ASN A 248 14.26 31.51 -28.40
N VAL A 249 15.04 31.74 -27.36
CA VAL A 249 15.65 33.04 -27.03
C VAL A 249 17.14 32.96 -26.75
N ALA A 250 17.65 31.77 -26.55
CA ALA A 250 19.06 31.51 -26.27
C ALA A 250 19.50 30.12 -26.72
N ILE A 251 20.82 29.90 -26.75
CA ILE A 251 21.49 28.62 -26.90
C ILE A 251 22.38 28.45 -25.68
N CYS A 252 22.11 27.43 -24.87
CA CYS A 252 22.90 27.15 -23.66
C CYS A 252 24.02 26.17 -23.96
N VAL A 253 25.22 26.46 -23.48
CA VAL A 253 26.44 25.64 -23.63
C VAL A 253 27.02 25.34 -22.24
N GLY A 254 27.69 24.19 -22.09
CA GLY A 254 28.35 23.82 -20.83
C GLY A 254 29.65 24.62 -20.66
N PRO A 255 29.84 25.40 -19.58
CA PRO A 255 31.01 26.30 -19.45
C PRO A 255 32.33 25.57 -19.49
N GLU A 256 32.41 24.37 -18.93
CA GLU A 256 33.63 23.57 -18.85
C GLU A 256 33.86 22.64 -20.05
N PHE A 257 32.88 22.52 -20.94
CA PHE A 257 32.97 21.64 -22.11
C PHE A 257 33.75 22.30 -23.24
N GLU A 258 34.37 21.47 -24.09
CA GLU A 258 35.08 21.87 -25.28
C GLU A 258 34.16 21.82 -26.50
N TYR A 259 34.14 22.89 -27.27
CA TYR A 259 33.32 23.06 -28.48
C TYR A 259 34.22 23.18 -29.69
N ALA A 260 33.93 22.37 -30.69
CA ALA A 260 34.68 22.36 -31.94
C ALA A 260 34.07 23.30 -33.01
N LEU A 261 34.90 24.01 -33.75
CA LEU A 261 34.54 24.62 -35.02
C LEU A 261 34.80 23.59 -36.11
N VAL A 262 33.71 23.09 -36.70
CA VAL A 262 33.73 21.97 -37.68
C VAL A 262 33.42 22.53 -39.05
N LYS A 263 34.29 22.31 -40.04
CA LYS A 263 34.08 22.67 -41.45
C LYS A 263 33.63 21.41 -42.22
N SER A 264 32.56 21.53 -43.01
CA SER A 264 32.12 20.51 -43.94
C SER A 264 31.53 21.16 -45.19
N GLY A 265 32.18 20.94 -46.31
CA GLY A 265 31.88 21.68 -47.55
C GLY A 265 32.11 23.17 -47.38
N ASP A 266 31.11 23.98 -47.69
CA ASP A 266 31.14 25.46 -47.55
C ASP A 266 30.61 26.00 -46.24
N GLU A 267 30.14 25.15 -45.31
CA GLU A 267 29.52 25.53 -44.04
C GLU A 267 30.42 25.21 -42.85
N TYR A 268 30.23 25.99 -41.76
CA TYR A 268 30.95 25.82 -40.48
C TYR A 268 29.94 25.60 -39.36
N TYR A 269 30.24 24.69 -38.46
CA TYR A 269 29.34 24.28 -37.36
C TYR A 269 30.06 24.36 -36.03
N VAL A 270 29.38 24.87 -35.03
CA VAL A 270 29.83 24.87 -33.63
C VAL A 270 28.99 23.86 -32.85
N MET A 271 29.64 22.89 -32.22
CA MET A 271 29.04 21.86 -31.36
C MET A 271 30.09 21.30 -30.41
N ALA A 272 29.66 20.61 -29.35
CA ALA A 272 30.60 20.00 -28.41
C ALA A 272 31.52 18.99 -29.10
N THR A 273 32.82 19.05 -28.82
CA THR A 273 33.81 18.20 -29.44
C THR A 273 33.49 16.71 -29.30
N ALA A 274 33.03 16.31 -28.09
CA ALA A 274 32.65 14.93 -27.76
C ALA A 274 31.48 14.39 -28.57
N LEU A 275 30.57 15.29 -29.06
CA LEU A 275 29.37 14.91 -29.82
C LEU A 275 29.47 15.18 -31.33
N THR A 276 30.61 15.70 -31.79
CA THR A 276 30.81 16.08 -33.21
C THR A 276 30.59 14.90 -34.15
N GLU A 277 31.22 13.75 -33.88
CA GLU A 277 31.12 12.58 -34.77
C GLU A 277 29.66 12.11 -34.89
N SER A 278 28.95 11.95 -33.79
CA SER A 278 27.55 11.50 -33.77
C SER A 278 26.58 12.48 -34.45
N ALA A 279 26.76 13.79 -34.26
CA ALA A 279 25.97 14.82 -34.90
C ALA A 279 26.23 14.90 -36.42
N MET A 280 27.50 14.82 -36.86
CA MET A 280 27.87 14.80 -38.28
C MET A 280 27.35 13.54 -38.96
N GLN A 281 27.42 12.38 -38.31
CA GLN A 281 26.85 11.13 -38.80
C GLN A 281 25.34 11.21 -38.95
N ALA A 282 24.63 11.80 -37.96
CA ALA A 282 23.17 12.03 -38.01
C ALA A 282 22.76 12.86 -39.24
N ALA A 283 23.61 13.80 -39.65
CA ALA A 283 23.38 14.63 -40.85
C ALA A 283 23.88 13.97 -42.14
N GLY A 284 24.46 12.76 -42.09
CA GLY A 284 25.07 12.11 -43.28
C GLY A 284 26.32 12.78 -43.78
N LYS A 285 26.98 13.64 -43.00
CA LYS A 285 28.18 14.41 -43.35
C LYS A 285 29.43 13.65 -42.85
N THR A 286 30.03 12.85 -43.69
CA THR A 286 31.22 12.05 -43.36
C THR A 286 32.54 12.76 -43.67
N ASP A 287 32.54 13.79 -44.51
CA ASP A 287 33.71 14.61 -44.86
C ASP A 287 33.64 15.93 -44.09
N TYR A 288 34.46 16.06 -43.05
CA TYR A 288 34.58 17.27 -42.24
C TYR A 288 35.96 17.37 -41.57
N GLU A 289 36.30 18.60 -41.22
CA GLU A 289 37.54 18.96 -40.55
C GLU A 289 37.24 19.82 -39.33
N ILE A 290 37.91 19.53 -38.20
CA ILE A 290 37.90 20.37 -37.01
C ILE A 290 38.98 21.42 -37.15
N LEU A 291 38.60 22.68 -37.25
CA LEU A 291 39.52 23.80 -37.44
C LEU A 291 40.14 24.26 -36.12
N GLY A 292 39.47 24.04 -35.03
CA GLY A 292 39.93 24.36 -33.69
C GLY A 292 38.84 24.18 -32.64
N THR A 293 39.20 24.39 -31.38
CA THR A 293 38.29 24.22 -30.25
C THR A 293 38.32 25.42 -29.32
N LEU A 294 37.20 25.66 -28.59
CA LEU A 294 37.03 26.71 -27.61
C LEU A 294 36.31 26.13 -26.39
N LYS A 295 36.56 26.71 -25.22
CA LYS A 295 35.74 26.39 -24.05
C LYS A 295 34.35 26.98 -24.18
N GLY A 296 33.36 26.32 -23.60
CA GLY A 296 31.97 26.85 -23.57
C GLY A 296 31.88 28.23 -22.92
N SER A 297 32.66 28.47 -21.85
CA SER A 297 32.76 29.81 -21.25
C SER A 297 33.24 30.91 -22.17
N ASP A 298 34.04 30.62 -23.22
CA ASP A 298 34.49 31.60 -24.19
C ASP A 298 33.39 32.00 -25.16
N LEU A 299 32.40 31.10 -25.39
CA LEU A 299 31.29 31.29 -26.32
C LEU A 299 30.15 32.15 -25.71
N GLU A 300 30.18 32.38 -24.40
CA GLU A 300 29.16 33.18 -23.71
C GLU A 300 29.00 34.58 -24.35
N TYR A 301 27.76 35.04 -24.52
CA TYR A 301 27.37 36.30 -25.19
C TYR A 301 27.64 36.38 -26.68
N MET A 302 28.04 35.28 -27.37
CA MET A 302 27.93 35.25 -28.83
C MET A 302 26.48 35.40 -29.29
N LYS A 303 26.24 35.90 -30.49
CA LYS A 303 24.88 36.09 -30.97
C LYS A 303 24.63 35.24 -32.21
N THR A 304 23.42 34.67 -32.26
CA THR A 304 22.95 33.96 -33.45
C THR A 304 21.59 34.48 -33.90
N ALA A 305 21.30 34.33 -35.19
CA ALA A 305 19.98 34.65 -35.74
C ALA A 305 19.07 33.43 -35.60
N HIS A 306 17.86 33.62 -35.10
CA HIS A 306 16.83 32.59 -35.12
C HIS A 306 16.50 32.20 -36.58
N PRO A 307 16.30 30.89 -36.88
CA PRO A 307 16.21 30.43 -38.28
C PRO A 307 14.99 30.90 -39.07
N PHE A 308 13.89 31.33 -38.39
CA PHE A 308 12.66 31.75 -39.08
C PHE A 308 11.86 32.88 -38.39
N ILE A 309 12.34 33.40 -37.28
CA ILE A 309 11.77 34.54 -36.57
C ILE A 309 12.82 35.66 -36.52
N ASP A 310 12.44 36.90 -36.72
CA ASP A 310 13.34 38.06 -36.57
C ASP A 310 13.68 38.29 -35.09
N ARG A 311 14.57 37.44 -34.58
CA ARG A 311 15.01 37.44 -33.18
C ARG A 311 16.47 37.01 -33.09
N THR A 312 17.20 37.61 -32.16
CA THR A 312 18.54 37.16 -31.78
C THR A 312 18.41 36.08 -30.70
N SER A 313 19.12 34.95 -30.87
CA SER A 313 19.33 33.95 -29.86
C SER A 313 20.73 34.12 -29.27
N LEU A 314 20.79 34.42 -27.96
CA LEU A 314 22.04 34.66 -27.24
C LEU A 314 22.69 33.35 -26.85
N VAL A 315 24.00 33.21 -26.99
CA VAL A 315 24.73 32.06 -26.38
C VAL A 315 24.95 32.38 -24.92
N ILE A 316 24.46 31.43 -24.04
CA ILE A 316 24.57 31.52 -22.60
C ILE A 316 25.24 30.26 -22.05
N VAL A 317 25.68 30.29 -20.80
CA VAL A 317 26.27 29.13 -20.13
C VAL A 317 25.36 28.58 -19.05
N GLY A 318 25.37 27.24 -18.87
CA GLY A 318 24.57 26.57 -17.84
C GLY A 318 25.08 25.17 -17.52
N ASP A 319 25.00 24.80 -16.24
CA ASP A 319 25.52 23.51 -15.73
C ASP A 319 24.63 22.31 -16.07
N HIS A 320 23.39 22.54 -16.56
CA HIS A 320 22.43 21.50 -16.96
C HIS A 320 22.74 20.87 -18.33
N VAL A 321 23.68 21.46 -19.08
CA VAL A 321 24.10 20.92 -20.38
C VAL A 321 24.86 19.60 -20.16
N THR A 322 24.48 18.56 -20.91
CA THR A 322 25.14 17.23 -20.87
C THR A 322 25.75 16.84 -22.19
N LEU A 323 26.66 15.85 -22.18
CA LEU A 323 27.30 15.27 -23.37
C LEU A 323 26.77 13.86 -23.68
N GLU A 324 25.58 13.50 -23.18
CA GLU A 324 25.02 12.15 -23.40
C GLU A 324 24.35 12.02 -24.77
N SER A 325 23.79 13.11 -25.31
CA SER A 325 23.09 13.13 -26.60
C SER A 325 23.06 14.53 -27.21
N GLY A 326 22.69 14.61 -28.49
CA GLY A 326 22.52 15.88 -29.20
C GLY A 326 23.82 16.47 -29.71
N THR A 327 24.05 17.74 -29.41
CA THR A 327 25.19 18.54 -29.92
C THR A 327 25.95 19.28 -28.80
N GLY A 328 25.51 19.22 -27.54
CA GLY A 328 26.04 20.04 -26.47
C GLY A 328 25.65 21.54 -26.56
N CYS A 329 24.84 21.91 -27.55
CA CYS A 329 24.22 23.23 -27.71
C CYS A 329 22.71 23.06 -27.45
N VAL A 330 22.25 23.46 -26.28
CA VAL A 330 20.86 23.25 -25.84
C VAL A 330 19.99 24.42 -26.37
N HIS A 331 18.91 24.05 -27.07
CA HIS A 331 17.82 24.96 -27.40
C HIS A 331 17.19 25.48 -26.13
N THR A 332 17.25 26.80 -25.89
CA THR A 332 16.78 27.41 -24.64
C THR A 332 15.51 28.20 -24.87
N ALA A 333 14.43 27.76 -24.21
CA ALA A 333 13.10 28.38 -24.24
C ALA A 333 12.52 28.45 -22.82
N PRO A 334 12.81 29.50 -22.02
CA PRO A 334 12.43 29.61 -20.61
C PRO A 334 10.91 29.55 -20.34
N GLY A 335 10.10 29.71 -21.39
CA GLY A 335 8.65 29.50 -21.34
C GLY A 335 8.22 28.01 -21.37
N HIS A 336 9.14 27.08 -21.71
CA HIS A 336 8.84 25.67 -21.99
C HIS A 336 9.82 24.65 -21.41
N GLY A 337 10.78 25.08 -20.59
CA GLY A 337 11.74 24.24 -19.89
C GLY A 337 12.02 24.78 -18.50
N VAL A 338 12.08 23.90 -17.48
CA VAL A 338 12.34 24.32 -16.10
C VAL A 338 13.79 24.75 -15.97
N GLU A 339 14.71 23.95 -16.46
CA GLU A 339 16.15 24.25 -16.44
C GLU A 339 16.48 25.52 -17.26
N ASP A 340 15.80 25.70 -18.41
CA ASP A 340 15.92 26.91 -19.23
C ASP A 340 15.42 28.15 -18.47
N TYR A 341 14.29 28.00 -17.76
CA TYR A 341 13.76 29.07 -16.92
C TYR A 341 14.74 29.42 -15.80
N ASP A 342 15.23 28.42 -15.07
CA ASP A 342 16.10 28.63 -13.91
C ASP A 342 17.42 29.34 -14.32
N VAL A 343 18.06 28.90 -15.40
CA VAL A 343 19.30 29.52 -15.85
C VAL A 343 19.05 30.96 -16.35
N CYS A 344 17.98 31.19 -17.12
CA CYS A 344 17.65 32.54 -17.59
C CYS A 344 17.25 33.44 -16.42
N HIS A 345 16.36 33.02 -15.55
CA HIS A 345 15.85 33.81 -14.43
C HIS A 345 16.95 34.21 -13.43
N ASN A 346 17.84 33.25 -13.11
CA ASN A 346 18.84 33.47 -12.09
C ASN A 346 20.11 34.18 -12.59
N HIS A 347 20.50 33.98 -13.85
CA HIS A 347 21.79 34.46 -14.38
C HIS A 347 21.65 35.43 -15.53
N TYR A 348 20.53 35.41 -16.30
CA TYR A 348 20.30 36.26 -17.48
C TYR A 348 18.89 36.86 -17.45
N PRO A 349 18.57 37.71 -16.44
CA PRO A 349 17.21 38.23 -16.22
C PRO A 349 16.72 39.17 -17.36
N GLU A 350 17.60 39.60 -18.27
CA GLU A 350 17.27 40.33 -19.46
C GLU A 350 16.63 39.49 -20.57
N ILE A 351 16.74 38.16 -20.52
CA ILE A 351 16.13 37.22 -21.48
C ILE A 351 14.63 37.10 -21.20
N PRO A 352 13.77 37.42 -22.21
CA PRO A 352 12.33 37.38 -22.01
C PRO A 352 11.80 35.94 -21.94
N ILE A 353 10.72 35.73 -21.19
CA ILE A 353 9.95 34.50 -21.20
C ILE A 353 8.92 34.60 -22.35
N VAL A 354 9.13 33.79 -23.41
CA VAL A 354 8.25 33.76 -24.59
C VAL A 354 7.40 32.49 -24.55
N VAL A 355 6.07 32.64 -24.71
CA VAL A 355 5.12 31.53 -24.62
C VAL A 355 4.18 31.52 -25.83
N PRO A 356 4.64 31.08 -27.02
CA PRO A 356 3.88 31.09 -28.25
C PRO A 356 2.81 30.02 -28.37
N VAL A 357 2.23 29.58 -27.27
CA VAL A 357 1.16 28.60 -27.21
C VAL A 357 0.10 29.00 -26.19
N ASP A 358 -1.17 28.83 -26.53
CA ASP A 358 -2.29 29.16 -25.67
C ASP A 358 -2.65 28.02 -24.70
N SER A 359 -3.71 28.19 -23.90
CA SER A 359 -4.20 27.19 -22.94
C SER A 359 -4.75 25.91 -23.59
N HIS A 360 -5.14 25.98 -24.87
CA HIS A 360 -5.67 24.84 -25.63
C HIS A 360 -4.57 24.10 -26.42
N GLY A 361 -3.30 24.49 -26.27
CA GLY A 361 -2.18 23.91 -27.00
C GLY A 361 -2.11 24.32 -28.45
N LYS A 362 -2.67 25.51 -28.80
CA LYS A 362 -2.57 26.10 -30.12
C LYS A 362 -1.52 27.21 -30.15
N MET A 363 -0.77 27.25 -31.25
CA MET A 363 0.24 28.28 -31.47
C MET A 363 -0.41 29.65 -31.58
N THR A 364 0.11 30.64 -30.83
CA THR A 364 -0.34 32.04 -30.88
C THR A 364 0.31 32.81 -32.01
N GLU A 365 -0.06 34.10 -32.20
CA GLU A 365 0.56 34.99 -33.18
C GLU A 365 2.08 35.17 -32.97
N GLU A 366 2.59 34.96 -31.75
CA GLU A 366 4.03 34.96 -31.46
C GLU A 366 4.80 33.85 -32.17
N ALA A 367 4.13 32.81 -32.62
CA ALA A 367 4.71 31.76 -33.44
C ALA A 367 4.81 32.11 -34.93
N GLY A 368 4.41 33.32 -35.31
CA GLY A 368 4.47 33.83 -36.69
C GLY A 368 3.61 33.01 -37.64
N GLN A 369 4.21 32.49 -38.71
CA GLN A 369 3.51 31.73 -39.75
C GLN A 369 2.87 30.40 -39.27
N PHE A 370 3.18 29.94 -38.06
CA PHE A 370 2.64 28.73 -37.46
C PHE A 370 1.44 28.99 -36.51
N ALA A 371 1.01 30.26 -36.40
CA ALA A 371 -0.14 30.63 -35.58
C ALA A 371 -1.41 29.84 -35.95
N GLY A 372 -2.17 29.42 -34.95
CA GLY A 372 -3.43 28.65 -35.07
C GLY A 372 -3.26 27.15 -35.20
N LEU A 373 -2.05 26.63 -35.46
CA LEU A 373 -1.78 25.19 -35.48
C LEU A 373 -1.75 24.63 -34.06
N THR A 374 -2.15 23.39 -33.91
CA THR A 374 -1.88 22.64 -32.69
C THR A 374 -0.38 22.33 -32.56
N THR A 375 0.12 22.07 -31.38
CA THR A 375 1.54 21.68 -31.14
C THR A 375 1.97 20.50 -32.00
N GLU A 376 1.07 19.53 -32.23
CA GLU A 376 1.34 18.34 -33.06
C GLU A 376 1.46 18.71 -34.54
N GLU A 377 0.55 19.58 -35.07
CA GLU A 377 0.62 20.09 -36.43
C GLU A 377 1.85 20.99 -36.62
N ALA A 378 2.18 21.81 -35.61
CA ALA A 378 3.34 22.69 -35.61
C ALA A 378 4.66 21.91 -35.70
N ASN A 379 4.78 20.77 -35.03
CA ASN A 379 5.97 19.91 -35.14
C ASN A 379 6.29 19.54 -36.58
N LYS A 380 5.28 19.16 -37.36
CA LYS A 380 5.44 18.78 -38.77
C LYS A 380 5.70 19.99 -39.67
N ALA A 381 4.95 21.07 -39.44
CA ALA A 381 5.06 22.30 -40.26
C ALA A 381 6.40 22.99 -40.08
N ILE A 382 6.91 23.08 -38.85
CA ILE A 382 8.22 23.66 -38.53
C ILE A 382 9.36 22.81 -39.12
N ALA A 383 9.32 21.47 -38.96
CA ALA A 383 10.33 20.61 -39.55
C ALA A 383 10.40 20.74 -41.07
N GLN A 384 9.26 20.80 -41.76
CA GLN A 384 9.18 21.03 -43.21
C GLN A 384 9.71 22.42 -43.63
N HIS A 385 9.40 23.43 -42.83
CA HIS A 385 9.90 24.80 -43.08
C HIS A 385 11.44 24.86 -42.95
N LEU A 386 12.01 24.24 -41.90
CA LEU A 386 13.46 24.19 -41.70
C LEU A 386 14.18 23.42 -42.83
N GLU A 387 13.57 22.37 -43.35
CA GLU A 387 14.07 21.66 -44.53
C GLU A 387 14.07 22.57 -45.77
N ASN A 388 12.95 23.21 -46.06
CA ASN A 388 12.79 24.07 -47.21
C ASN A 388 13.73 25.31 -47.21
N THR A 389 14.06 25.80 -46.00
CA THR A 389 14.97 26.98 -45.85
C THR A 389 16.44 26.57 -45.71
N GLY A 390 16.73 25.26 -45.63
CA GLY A 390 18.08 24.75 -45.43
C GLY A 390 18.60 24.95 -44.00
N ALA A 391 17.75 25.29 -43.04
CA ALA A 391 18.11 25.41 -41.62
C ALA A 391 18.07 24.08 -40.85
N LEU A 392 17.43 23.04 -41.41
CA LEU A 392 17.47 21.69 -40.87
C LEU A 392 18.86 21.08 -41.11
N PHE A 393 19.54 20.65 -40.05
CA PHE A 393 20.82 19.95 -40.11
C PHE A 393 20.64 18.43 -40.21
N ALA A 394 19.79 17.86 -39.34
CA ALA A 394 19.41 16.46 -39.39
C ALA A 394 18.02 16.25 -38.77
N LEU A 395 17.35 15.15 -39.17
CA LEU A 395 16.07 14.72 -38.60
C LEU A 395 16.06 13.21 -38.45
N GLN A 396 15.70 12.72 -37.26
CA GLN A 396 15.58 11.30 -36.94
C GLN A 396 14.25 11.04 -36.26
N LYS A 397 13.67 9.85 -36.45
CA LYS A 397 12.50 9.41 -35.68
C LYS A 397 12.99 8.59 -34.49
N ILE A 398 12.56 8.95 -33.30
CA ILE A 398 12.87 8.26 -32.04
C ILE A 398 11.60 7.96 -31.25
N ILE A 399 11.70 7.04 -30.32
CA ILE A 399 10.69 6.79 -29.30
C ILE A 399 11.31 7.18 -27.96
N HIS A 400 10.63 8.02 -27.21
CA HIS A 400 11.11 8.44 -25.90
C HIS A 400 9.99 8.40 -24.86
N GLN A 401 10.34 8.40 -23.57
CA GLN A 401 9.41 8.53 -22.48
C GLN A 401 8.96 9.99 -22.36
N TYR A 402 7.66 10.25 -22.53
CA TYR A 402 7.09 11.60 -22.48
C TYR A 402 6.01 11.71 -21.40
N PRO A 403 5.89 12.84 -20.67
CA PRO A 403 4.88 13.01 -19.64
C PRO A 403 3.48 13.17 -20.26
N HIS A 404 2.53 12.38 -19.72
CA HIS A 404 1.13 12.37 -20.09
C HIS A 404 0.26 12.70 -18.88
N CYS A 405 -0.86 13.36 -19.12
CA CYS A 405 -1.85 13.61 -18.08
C CYS A 405 -2.42 12.29 -17.55
N TRP A 406 -2.37 12.10 -16.24
CA TRP A 406 -2.84 10.89 -15.59
C TRP A 406 -4.33 10.57 -15.84
N ARG A 407 -5.12 11.57 -16.26
CA ARG A 407 -6.57 11.46 -16.47
C ARG A 407 -6.98 11.27 -17.91
N CYS A 408 -6.63 12.18 -18.79
CA CYS A 408 -6.99 12.08 -20.20
C CYS A 408 -6.02 11.22 -21.01
N LYS A 409 -4.84 10.89 -20.44
CA LYS A 409 -3.77 10.09 -21.07
C LYS A 409 -3.19 10.73 -22.33
N LYS A 410 -3.34 12.05 -22.46
CA LYS A 410 -2.77 12.84 -23.56
C LYS A 410 -1.44 13.45 -23.14
N PRO A 411 -0.52 13.69 -24.08
CA PRO A 411 0.73 14.40 -23.81
C PRO A 411 0.48 15.73 -23.14
N VAL A 412 1.32 16.12 -22.19
CA VAL A 412 1.29 17.43 -21.54
C VAL A 412 2.31 18.35 -22.15
N LEU A 413 2.14 19.66 -21.96
CA LEU A 413 3.10 20.67 -22.37
C LEU A 413 3.80 21.22 -21.14
N PHE A 414 5.07 21.60 -21.28
CA PHE A 414 5.66 22.58 -20.37
C PHE A 414 5.26 23.97 -20.85
N ARG A 415 4.60 24.75 -20.01
CA ARG A 415 4.09 26.05 -20.35
C ARG A 415 4.23 27.03 -19.18
N ALA A 416 4.98 28.13 -19.36
CA ALA A 416 5.00 29.18 -18.36
C ALA A 416 3.63 29.85 -18.30
N THR A 417 3.10 29.90 -17.08
CA THR A 417 1.82 30.56 -16.78
C THR A 417 1.87 31.07 -15.34
N GLU A 418 1.13 32.17 -15.11
CA GLU A 418 1.01 32.67 -13.75
C GLU A 418 0.25 31.68 -12.88
N GLN A 419 0.90 31.15 -11.86
CA GLN A 419 0.34 30.17 -10.93
C GLN A 419 0.68 30.55 -9.49
N TRP A 420 -0.04 29.97 -8.55
CA TRP A 420 0.32 29.96 -7.13
C TRP A 420 1.20 28.78 -6.82
N PHE A 421 2.30 29.03 -6.12
CA PHE A 421 3.29 28.05 -5.73
C PHE A 421 3.47 28.02 -4.21
N CYS A 422 3.75 26.83 -3.68
CA CYS A 422 4.35 26.66 -2.38
C CYS A 422 5.86 26.46 -2.55
N SER A 423 6.66 27.28 -1.90
CA SER A 423 8.13 27.16 -1.92
C SER A 423 8.56 25.92 -1.14
N VAL A 424 8.98 24.90 -1.88
CA VAL A 424 9.52 23.65 -1.30
C VAL A 424 10.96 23.86 -0.89
N ASP A 425 11.74 24.63 -1.64
CA ASP A 425 13.15 24.91 -1.35
C ASP A 425 13.34 25.55 0.04
N ALA A 426 12.42 26.39 0.46
CA ALA A 426 12.48 27.05 1.78
C ALA A 426 12.33 26.08 2.98
N ILE A 427 11.75 24.90 2.76
CA ILE A 427 11.45 23.91 3.82
C ILE A 427 12.12 22.54 3.57
N LYS A 428 12.82 22.38 2.46
CA LYS A 428 13.40 21.13 1.96
C LYS A 428 14.33 20.46 2.98
N ASP A 429 15.28 21.18 3.51
CA ASP A 429 16.25 20.64 4.49
C ASP A 429 15.57 20.20 5.77
N GLN A 430 14.58 20.97 6.23
CA GLN A 430 13.79 20.63 7.41
C GLN A 430 12.93 19.39 7.17
N ALA A 431 12.38 19.23 5.97
CA ALA A 431 11.64 18.04 5.59
C ALA A 431 12.53 16.79 5.56
N ILE A 432 13.74 16.89 4.97
CA ILE A 432 14.72 15.79 4.93
C ILE A 432 15.16 15.39 6.35
N GLU A 433 15.37 16.34 7.23
CA GLU A 433 15.72 16.02 8.62
C GLU A 433 14.55 15.36 9.36
N ALA A 434 13.33 15.79 9.14
CA ALA A 434 12.15 15.18 9.74
C ALA A 434 11.90 13.73 9.24
N ILE A 435 12.24 13.41 7.98
CA ILE A 435 12.14 12.07 7.41
C ILE A 435 12.98 11.05 8.19
N LYS A 436 14.19 11.43 8.64
CA LYS A 436 15.09 10.56 9.42
C LYS A 436 14.52 10.16 10.79
N GLY A 437 13.60 10.96 11.33
CA GLY A 437 12.91 10.68 12.60
C GLY A 437 11.71 9.75 12.46
N VAL A 438 11.35 9.31 11.25
CA VAL A 438 10.20 8.45 10.95
C VAL A 438 10.65 7.01 10.77
N LYS A 439 9.90 6.05 11.33
CA LYS A 439 10.13 4.62 11.09
C LYS A 439 9.51 4.20 9.75
N TRP A 440 10.36 3.91 8.76
CA TRP A 440 9.93 3.45 7.45
C TRP A 440 9.91 1.91 7.36
N ILE A 441 8.82 1.35 6.85
CA ILE A 441 8.61 -0.09 6.70
C ILE A 441 8.06 -0.36 5.29
N PRO A 442 8.86 -0.92 4.38
CA PRO A 442 10.29 -1.29 4.51
C PRO A 442 11.24 -0.10 4.64
N GLY A 443 12.46 -0.34 5.16
CA GLY A 443 13.45 0.71 5.43
C GLY A 443 13.89 1.54 4.21
N TRP A 444 13.85 0.98 2.99
CA TRP A 444 14.16 1.72 1.76
C TRP A 444 13.25 2.93 1.50
N GLY A 445 12.12 3.00 2.20
CA GLY A 445 11.19 4.14 2.12
C GLY A 445 11.83 5.48 2.50
N GLU A 446 12.78 5.48 3.44
CA GLU A 446 13.52 6.68 3.84
C GLU A 446 14.31 7.28 2.68
N ASP A 447 15.11 6.47 2.00
CA ASP A 447 15.91 6.92 0.86
C ASP A 447 15.03 7.40 -0.29
N ARG A 448 13.92 6.69 -0.54
CA ARG A 448 12.99 7.00 -1.63
C ARG A 448 12.32 8.36 -1.43
N ILE A 449 11.75 8.63 -0.25
CA ILE A 449 11.11 9.93 0.00
C ILE A 449 12.12 11.06 0.09
N SER A 450 13.29 10.79 0.66
CA SER A 450 14.37 11.79 0.75
C SER A 450 14.84 12.24 -0.62
N SER A 451 15.05 11.31 -1.55
CA SER A 451 15.42 11.64 -2.94
C SER A 451 14.31 12.44 -3.62
N MET A 452 13.07 11.99 -3.50
CA MET A 452 11.92 12.68 -4.11
C MET A 452 11.71 14.11 -3.54
N VAL A 453 11.99 14.35 -2.26
CA VAL A 453 11.91 15.70 -1.68
C VAL A 453 13.10 16.56 -2.10
N ARG A 454 14.31 15.97 -2.18
CA ARG A 454 15.53 16.67 -2.59
C ARG A 454 15.41 17.22 -4.01
N ASP A 455 14.88 16.40 -4.91
CA ASP A 455 14.78 16.71 -6.33
C ASP A 455 13.51 17.48 -6.69
N ARG A 456 12.63 17.74 -5.70
CA ARG A 456 11.35 18.40 -5.94
C ARG A 456 11.50 19.90 -6.17
N ASN A 457 10.89 20.36 -7.23
CA ASN A 457 10.66 21.79 -7.50
C ASN A 457 9.53 22.34 -6.62
N ASP A 458 9.35 23.67 -6.63
CA ASP A 458 8.23 24.32 -5.95
C ASP A 458 6.89 23.72 -6.39
N TRP A 459 6.01 23.55 -5.43
CA TRP A 459 4.73 22.92 -5.67
C TRP A 459 3.71 23.89 -6.24
N CYS A 460 3.33 23.72 -7.51
CA CYS A 460 2.22 24.44 -8.13
C CYS A 460 0.91 23.99 -7.49
N ILE A 461 0.32 24.86 -6.69
CA ILE A 461 -0.90 24.58 -5.92
C ILE A 461 -2.19 25.06 -6.57
N SER A 462 -2.14 25.87 -7.61
CA SER A 462 -3.34 26.37 -8.30
C SER A 462 -3.79 25.45 -9.43
N ARG A 463 -5.12 25.31 -9.58
CA ARG A 463 -5.77 24.55 -10.66
C ARG A 463 -6.91 25.37 -11.25
N GLN A 464 -6.97 25.43 -12.58
CA GLN A 464 -7.96 26.16 -13.35
C GLN A 464 -9.26 25.37 -13.47
N ARG A 465 -9.78 24.94 -12.32
CA ARG A 465 -11.01 24.13 -12.19
C ARG A 465 -12.00 24.79 -11.23
N ARG A 466 -13.20 24.18 -11.08
CA ARG A 466 -14.27 24.72 -10.24
C ARG A 466 -14.65 23.80 -9.09
N TRP A 467 -14.36 22.49 -9.18
CA TRP A 467 -14.66 21.54 -8.15
C TRP A 467 -13.46 21.30 -7.24
N GLY A 468 -13.37 22.08 -6.17
CA GLY A 468 -12.32 22.05 -5.16
C GLY A 468 -12.46 23.22 -4.21
N VAL A 469 -11.50 23.36 -3.30
CA VAL A 469 -11.43 24.47 -2.35
C VAL A 469 -10.76 25.67 -3.05
N PRO A 470 -11.43 26.82 -3.20
CA PRO A 470 -10.82 27.98 -3.86
C PRO A 470 -9.65 28.55 -3.06
N ILE A 471 -8.68 29.10 -3.78
CA ILE A 471 -7.54 29.81 -3.18
C ILE A 471 -8.06 31.11 -2.55
N PRO A 472 -7.85 31.36 -1.22
CA PRO A 472 -8.52 32.42 -0.46
C PRO A 472 -7.84 33.79 -0.65
N ILE A 473 -7.53 34.15 -1.90
CA ILE A 473 -6.80 35.38 -2.21
C ILE A 473 -7.70 36.36 -2.95
N PHE A 474 -7.60 37.62 -2.61
CA PHE A 474 -8.25 38.75 -3.27
C PHE A 474 -7.22 39.60 -4.01
N TYR A 475 -7.64 40.25 -5.09
CA TYR A 475 -6.82 41.18 -5.86
C TYR A 475 -7.41 42.56 -5.81
N CYS A 476 -6.56 43.56 -5.59
CA CYS A 476 -6.96 44.94 -5.67
C CYS A 476 -7.43 45.28 -7.10
N LYS A 477 -8.63 45.85 -7.26
CA LYS A 477 -9.15 46.21 -8.59
C LYS A 477 -8.34 47.29 -9.32
N ASP A 478 -7.63 48.17 -8.58
CA ASP A 478 -6.91 49.29 -9.17
C ASP A 478 -5.47 48.91 -9.57
N CYS A 479 -4.75 48.15 -8.75
CA CYS A 479 -3.33 47.90 -9.00
C CYS A 479 -2.99 46.40 -9.18
N GLY A 480 -3.99 45.48 -9.07
CA GLY A 480 -3.79 44.06 -9.25
C GLY A 480 -3.02 43.35 -8.11
N GLU A 481 -2.63 44.09 -7.06
CA GLU A 481 -1.85 43.54 -5.95
C GLU A 481 -2.65 42.44 -5.18
N PRO A 482 -2.09 41.26 -4.95
CA PRO A 482 -2.74 40.22 -4.15
C PRO A 482 -2.78 40.59 -2.66
N LEU A 483 -3.91 40.40 -2.01
CA LEU A 483 -4.12 40.62 -0.58
C LEU A 483 -3.77 39.34 0.20
N ILE A 484 -2.53 39.27 0.68
CA ILE A 484 -2.03 38.18 1.53
C ILE A 484 -2.01 38.67 2.96
N GLU A 485 -3.18 38.64 3.60
CA GLU A 485 -3.37 39.12 4.98
C GLU A 485 -4.10 38.08 5.82
N LYS A 486 -3.61 37.89 7.05
CA LYS A 486 -4.17 36.87 7.97
C LYS A 486 -5.65 37.10 8.25
N ASP A 487 -6.07 38.34 8.45
CA ASP A 487 -7.46 38.67 8.77
C ASP A 487 -8.42 38.42 7.60
N ALA A 488 -7.97 38.68 6.36
CA ALA A 488 -8.74 38.39 5.16
C ALA A 488 -8.95 36.89 4.97
N MET A 489 -7.88 36.10 5.13
CA MET A 489 -7.96 34.63 5.01
C MET A 489 -8.73 34.00 6.18
N HIS A 490 -8.63 34.56 7.40
CA HIS A 490 -9.43 34.15 8.53
C HIS A 490 -10.94 34.37 8.28
N ALA A 491 -11.32 35.50 7.70
CA ALA A 491 -12.71 35.75 7.31
C ALA A 491 -13.22 34.70 6.30
N VAL A 492 -12.38 34.24 5.36
CA VAL A 492 -12.72 33.15 4.43
C VAL A 492 -12.87 31.82 5.18
N SER A 493 -11.98 31.49 6.14
CA SER A 493 -12.09 30.28 6.96
C SER A 493 -13.40 30.25 7.73
N GLU A 494 -13.77 31.34 8.39
CA GLU A 494 -15.03 31.43 9.14
C GLU A 494 -16.27 31.36 8.22
N LEU A 495 -16.21 31.97 7.04
CA LEU A 495 -17.24 31.84 6.02
C LEU A 495 -17.43 30.36 5.62
N PHE A 496 -16.32 29.66 5.33
CA PHE A 496 -16.39 28.23 4.93
C PHE A 496 -16.88 27.34 6.08
N ARG A 497 -16.51 27.65 7.30
CA ARG A 497 -17.00 26.96 8.49
C ARG A 497 -18.53 27.08 8.66
N ALA A 498 -19.05 28.26 8.35
CA ALA A 498 -20.49 28.55 8.44
C ALA A 498 -21.28 27.99 7.24
N GLU A 499 -20.83 28.25 6.03
CA GLU A 499 -21.60 28.06 4.80
C GLU A 499 -21.00 27.06 3.80
N GLY A 500 -19.72 26.68 3.95
CA GLY A 500 -18.95 25.85 3.00
C GLY A 500 -18.35 26.67 1.85
N SER A 501 -17.50 26.06 1.06
CA SER A 501 -16.74 26.75 0.00
C SER A 501 -17.59 27.25 -1.18
N ASP A 502 -18.85 26.81 -1.33
CA ASP A 502 -19.78 27.34 -2.33
C ASP A 502 -20.06 28.85 -2.10
N ALA A 503 -19.97 29.31 -0.85
CA ALA A 503 -20.11 30.74 -0.51
C ALA A 503 -19.11 31.64 -1.22
N TRP A 504 -17.92 31.14 -1.56
CA TRP A 504 -16.93 31.85 -2.37
C TRP A 504 -17.45 32.26 -3.74
N TYR A 505 -18.29 31.43 -4.36
CA TYR A 505 -18.86 31.69 -5.69
C TYR A 505 -20.17 32.49 -5.64
N ILE A 506 -20.81 32.57 -4.47
CA ILE A 506 -22.10 33.25 -4.29
C ILE A 506 -21.91 34.69 -3.82
N LYS A 507 -21.02 34.93 -2.85
CA LYS A 507 -20.82 36.23 -2.23
C LYS A 507 -19.79 37.08 -2.97
N GLU A 508 -19.94 38.39 -2.91
CA GLU A 508 -18.93 39.32 -3.46
C GLU A 508 -17.75 39.52 -2.50
N ALA A 509 -16.62 40.02 -2.97
CA ALA A 509 -15.42 40.20 -2.15
C ALA A 509 -15.65 41.12 -0.95
N GLU A 510 -16.45 42.16 -1.12
CA GLU A 510 -16.81 43.16 -0.10
C GLU A 510 -17.70 42.57 1.00
N GLU A 511 -18.44 41.47 0.71
CA GLU A 511 -19.27 40.77 1.70
C GLU A 511 -18.44 39.78 2.55
N ILE A 512 -17.26 39.39 2.07
CA ILE A 512 -16.38 38.43 2.74
C ILE A 512 -15.31 39.13 3.56
N LEU A 513 -14.72 40.17 2.97
CA LEU A 513 -13.60 40.87 3.62
C LEU A 513 -14.04 41.66 4.86
N PRO A 514 -13.18 41.75 5.88
CA PRO A 514 -13.44 42.58 7.06
C PRO A 514 -13.71 44.03 6.65
N ALA A 515 -14.64 44.68 7.34
CA ALA A 515 -14.99 46.09 7.10
C ALA A 515 -13.75 46.98 7.21
N GLY A 516 -13.54 47.82 6.21
CA GLY A 516 -12.42 48.79 6.17
C GLY A 516 -11.11 48.19 5.58
N THR A 517 -11.14 47.02 5.02
CA THR A 517 -9.98 46.43 4.32
C THR A 517 -9.55 47.33 3.17
N LYS A 518 -8.22 47.61 3.07
CA LYS A 518 -7.63 48.49 2.05
C LYS A 518 -6.37 47.82 1.48
N CYS A 519 -6.16 48.04 0.18
CA CYS A 519 -4.90 47.65 -0.47
C CYS A 519 -3.73 48.47 0.13
N LYS A 520 -2.72 47.79 0.61
CA LYS A 520 -1.52 48.42 1.20
C LYS A 520 -0.70 49.22 0.19
N LYS A 521 -0.79 48.89 -1.11
CA LYS A 521 -0.01 49.56 -2.17
C LYS A 521 -0.67 50.85 -2.68
N CYS A 522 -1.99 50.84 -2.90
CA CYS A 522 -2.70 52.00 -3.51
C CYS A 522 -3.85 52.56 -2.67
N GLY A 523 -4.22 51.92 -1.55
CA GLY A 523 -5.31 52.36 -0.67
C GLY A 523 -6.72 52.01 -1.20
N CYS A 524 -6.88 51.40 -2.36
CA CYS A 524 -8.18 50.95 -2.90
C CYS A 524 -8.90 50.03 -1.95
N THR A 525 -10.24 50.11 -1.90
CA THR A 525 -11.12 49.32 -1.06
C THR A 525 -11.93 48.27 -1.82
N SER A 526 -11.75 48.21 -3.17
CA SER A 526 -12.46 47.24 -4.03
C SER A 526 -11.55 46.14 -4.49
N PHE A 527 -12.06 44.91 -4.39
CA PHE A 527 -11.30 43.72 -4.67
C PHE A 527 -12.04 42.76 -5.60
N THR A 528 -11.28 41.91 -6.31
CA THR A 528 -11.78 40.73 -7.00
C THR A 528 -11.25 39.48 -6.30
N LYS A 529 -11.92 38.35 -6.52
CA LYS A 529 -11.54 37.07 -5.93
C LYS A 529 -10.71 36.22 -6.89
N GLU A 530 -9.77 35.45 -6.37
CA GLU A 530 -9.11 34.39 -7.13
C GLU A 530 -10.15 33.40 -7.67
N ARG A 531 -9.92 32.87 -8.88
CA ARG A 531 -10.82 31.89 -9.52
C ARG A 531 -10.30 30.47 -9.49
N ASP A 532 -9.01 30.30 -9.27
CA ASP A 532 -8.39 28.99 -9.21
C ASP A 532 -8.69 28.29 -7.88
N ILE A 533 -8.76 26.99 -7.92
CA ILE A 533 -8.88 26.14 -6.74
C ILE A 533 -7.51 25.61 -6.33
N MET A 534 -7.40 25.15 -5.09
CA MET A 534 -6.22 24.44 -4.62
C MET A 534 -6.11 23.06 -5.29
N ASP A 535 -4.89 22.59 -5.45
CA ASP A 535 -4.58 21.22 -5.81
C ASP A 535 -5.21 20.24 -4.81
N VAL A 536 -5.85 19.18 -5.29
CA VAL A 536 -6.47 18.14 -4.45
C VAL A 536 -5.46 17.48 -3.51
N TRP A 537 -4.17 17.45 -3.88
CA TRP A 537 -3.10 16.98 -3.00
C TRP A 537 -2.85 17.89 -1.80
N PHE A 538 -3.30 19.15 -1.87
CA PHE A 538 -3.32 20.04 -0.72
C PHE A 538 -4.46 19.64 0.24
N ASP A 539 -5.64 19.29 -0.29
CA ASP A 539 -6.78 18.82 0.49
C ASP A 539 -6.39 17.58 1.31
N SER A 540 -5.91 16.53 0.63
CA SER A 540 -5.45 15.31 1.30
C SER A 540 -4.20 15.56 2.15
N GLY A 541 -3.31 16.47 1.73
CA GLY A 541 -2.10 16.84 2.46
C GLY A 541 -2.34 17.43 3.84
N VAL A 542 -3.45 18.13 4.06
CA VAL A 542 -3.79 18.74 5.37
C VAL A 542 -4.65 17.86 6.27
N THR A 543 -4.96 16.62 5.86
CA THR A 543 -5.80 15.70 6.65
C THR A 543 -5.25 15.47 8.05
N HIS A 544 -3.93 15.42 8.22
CA HIS A 544 -3.31 15.30 9.55
C HIS A 544 -3.71 16.42 10.51
N ALA A 545 -3.88 17.64 10.00
CA ALA A 545 -4.29 18.80 10.78
C ALA A 545 -5.83 18.86 10.93
N ALA A 546 -6.56 18.58 9.84
CA ALA A 546 -8.01 18.67 9.82
C ALA A 546 -8.72 17.50 10.53
N VAL A 547 -8.01 16.41 10.79
CA VAL A 547 -8.58 15.20 11.42
C VAL A 547 -7.90 14.90 12.75
N CYS A 548 -6.57 14.67 12.75
CA CYS A 548 -5.86 14.23 13.95
C CYS A 548 -5.70 15.31 15.01
N ASP A 549 -5.67 16.59 14.61
CA ASP A 549 -5.53 17.73 15.51
C ASP A 549 -6.88 18.34 15.95
N THR A 550 -7.99 17.98 15.30
CA THR A 550 -9.32 18.57 15.57
C THR A 550 -10.25 17.65 16.34
N ARG A 551 -9.99 16.34 16.38
CA ARG A 551 -10.82 15.37 17.11
C ARG A 551 -10.16 15.07 18.47
N ASP A 552 -10.83 15.37 19.56
CA ASP A 552 -10.31 15.28 20.94
C ASP A 552 -9.84 13.88 21.33
N TYR A 553 -10.35 12.85 20.66
CA TYR A 553 -10.01 11.44 20.88
C TYR A 553 -8.90 10.93 19.95
N LEU A 554 -8.26 11.79 19.16
CA LEU A 554 -7.09 11.51 18.37
C LEU A 554 -5.89 12.33 18.88
N HIS A 555 -4.72 12.10 18.32
CA HIS A 555 -3.55 12.94 18.56
C HIS A 555 -2.75 13.17 17.27
N TRP A 556 -2.00 14.24 17.24
CA TRP A 556 -1.03 14.60 16.22
C TRP A 556 0.40 14.61 16.82
N PRO A 557 1.44 14.08 16.12
CA PRO A 557 1.39 13.34 14.86
C PRO A 557 0.74 11.96 15.01
N ALA A 558 0.21 11.40 13.91
CA ALA A 558 -0.31 10.04 13.89
C ALA A 558 0.78 9.01 14.20
N ASP A 559 0.41 7.87 14.80
CA ASP A 559 1.38 6.80 15.03
C ASP A 559 1.75 6.08 13.75
N LEU A 560 0.80 5.92 12.82
CA LEU A 560 1.00 5.17 11.60
C LEU A 560 0.25 5.76 10.39
N TYR A 561 0.95 5.83 9.24
CA TYR A 561 0.38 5.90 7.91
C TYR A 561 0.61 4.57 7.19
N LEU A 562 -0.37 4.09 6.40
CA LEU A 562 -0.23 2.89 5.60
C LEU A 562 -0.89 3.08 4.24
N GLU A 563 -0.10 3.07 3.16
CA GLU A 563 -0.59 3.19 1.77
C GLU A 563 0.30 2.43 0.78
N GLY A 564 -0.08 2.47 -0.51
CA GLY A 564 0.73 1.94 -1.60
C GLY A 564 2.02 2.72 -1.87
N ALA A 565 2.95 2.07 -2.55
CA ALA A 565 4.27 2.65 -2.88
C ALA A 565 4.21 3.86 -3.82
N ASP A 566 3.09 4.10 -4.50
CA ASP A 566 2.84 5.31 -5.30
C ASP A 566 2.70 6.57 -4.42
N GLN A 567 2.30 6.41 -3.15
CA GLN A 567 2.04 7.53 -2.26
C GLN A 567 3.30 8.25 -1.76
N TYR A 568 4.49 7.78 -2.09
CA TYR A 568 5.72 8.55 -1.91
C TYR A 568 5.75 9.85 -2.72
N ARG A 569 5.09 9.88 -3.90
CA ARG A 569 4.83 11.10 -4.68
C ARG A 569 3.46 11.72 -4.43
N GLY A 570 2.62 11.09 -3.65
CA GLY A 570 1.27 11.54 -3.33
C GLY A 570 1.14 11.97 -1.89
N TRP A 571 0.26 11.28 -1.16
CA TRP A 571 -0.19 11.64 0.17
C TRP A 571 0.92 11.67 1.24
N PHE A 572 1.90 10.75 1.20
CA PHE A 572 3.02 10.80 2.15
C PHE A 572 3.80 12.10 2.02
N GLN A 573 4.06 12.53 0.80
CA GLN A 573 4.82 13.73 0.53
C GLN A 573 4.01 15.00 0.78
N SER A 574 2.75 15.09 0.30
CA SER A 574 1.91 16.27 0.52
C SER A 574 1.61 16.50 1.99
N SER A 575 1.34 15.42 2.77
CA SER A 575 1.18 15.50 4.22
C SER A 575 2.47 15.96 4.91
N LEU A 576 3.62 15.47 4.48
CA LEU A 576 4.92 15.88 5.04
C LEU A 576 5.16 17.38 4.80
N LEU A 577 5.04 17.84 3.55
CA LEU A 577 5.33 19.23 3.18
C LEU A 577 4.42 20.22 3.90
N THR A 578 3.11 19.95 3.94
CA THR A 578 2.17 20.83 4.66
C THR A 578 2.41 20.84 6.16
N SER A 579 2.77 19.70 6.75
CA SER A 579 3.08 19.58 8.17
C SER A 579 4.39 20.30 8.54
N ILE A 580 5.43 20.18 7.72
CA ILE A 580 6.68 20.91 7.90
C ILE A 580 6.45 22.41 7.79
N ALA A 581 5.74 22.86 6.75
CA ALA A 581 5.39 24.27 6.55
C ALA A 581 4.56 24.82 7.73
N TRP A 582 3.69 24.03 8.33
CA TRP A 582 2.82 24.42 9.43
C TRP A 582 3.54 24.39 10.77
N ARG A 583 4.11 23.22 11.18
CA ARG A 583 4.65 22.95 12.52
C ARG A 583 6.12 22.50 12.56
N GLY A 584 6.79 22.37 11.43
CA GLY A 584 8.18 21.96 11.37
C GLY A 584 8.47 20.52 11.78
N LYS A 585 7.48 19.62 11.75
CA LYS A 585 7.59 18.20 12.13
C LYS A 585 6.84 17.31 11.17
N ALA A 586 7.25 16.05 11.05
CA ALA A 586 6.52 15.04 10.29
C ALA A 586 5.13 14.77 10.91
N PRO A 587 4.09 14.52 10.09
CA PRO A 587 2.73 14.29 10.57
C PRO A 587 2.50 12.85 11.06
N TYR A 588 3.48 11.99 10.92
CA TYR A 588 3.44 10.56 11.24
C TYR A 588 4.75 10.11 11.92
N LYS A 589 4.64 9.10 12.81
CA LYS A 589 5.79 8.48 13.49
C LYS A 589 6.34 7.28 12.71
N ALA A 590 5.47 6.55 12.01
CA ALA A 590 5.83 5.42 11.17
C ALA A 590 5.02 5.42 9.86
N VAL A 591 5.63 4.84 8.82
CA VAL A 591 4.99 4.63 7.52
C VAL A 591 5.19 3.18 7.10
N VAL A 592 4.08 2.48 6.82
CA VAL A 592 4.07 1.14 6.22
C VAL A 592 3.66 1.25 4.76
N THR A 593 4.37 0.57 3.88
CA THR A 593 4.13 0.64 2.44
C THR A 593 3.81 -0.73 1.87
N HIS A 594 2.75 -0.82 1.06
CA HIS A 594 2.41 -2.02 0.31
C HIS A 594 2.70 -1.87 -1.19
N GLY A 595 2.95 -3.01 -1.86
CA GLY A 595 3.10 -3.10 -3.31
C GLY A 595 1.75 -3.08 -4.04
N TRP A 596 1.77 -3.46 -5.31
CA TRP A 596 0.61 -3.52 -6.19
C TRP A 596 -0.05 -4.90 -6.19
N VAL A 597 -1.32 -4.93 -6.54
CA VAL A 597 -2.00 -6.18 -6.86
C VAL A 597 -1.87 -6.45 -8.37
N VAL A 598 -1.34 -7.63 -8.70
CA VAL A 598 -1.10 -8.08 -10.07
C VAL A 598 -1.83 -9.39 -10.35
N ASP A 599 -2.02 -9.72 -11.62
CA ASP A 599 -2.65 -11.00 -12.01
C ASP A 599 -1.74 -12.21 -11.70
N GLY A 600 -2.24 -13.41 -11.93
CA GLY A 600 -1.49 -14.65 -11.66
C GLY A 600 -0.16 -14.77 -12.42
N GLN A 601 0.02 -14.02 -13.51
CA GLN A 601 1.25 -13.93 -14.31
C GLN A 601 2.16 -12.77 -13.89
N GLY A 602 1.76 -11.96 -12.90
CA GLY A 602 2.54 -10.80 -12.44
C GLY A 602 2.34 -9.55 -13.29
N ARG A 603 1.28 -9.47 -14.10
CA ARG A 603 0.97 -8.30 -14.94
C ARG A 603 0.01 -7.36 -14.20
N LYS A 604 0.19 -6.06 -14.39
CA LYS A 604 -0.75 -5.04 -13.90
C LYS A 604 -2.17 -5.33 -14.41
N MET A 605 -3.13 -5.29 -13.52
CA MET A 605 -4.55 -5.45 -13.90
C MET A 605 -5.09 -4.18 -14.55
N SER A 606 -5.78 -4.34 -15.68
CA SER A 606 -6.43 -3.24 -16.38
C SER A 606 -7.71 -3.70 -17.10
N LYS A 607 -8.64 -2.77 -17.31
CA LYS A 607 -9.86 -3.04 -18.08
C LYS A 607 -9.58 -3.41 -19.52
N SER A 608 -8.53 -2.83 -20.11
CA SER A 608 -8.11 -3.10 -21.49
C SER A 608 -7.56 -4.50 -21.70
N LEU A 609 -6.90 -5.07 -20.68
CA LEU A 609 -6.39 -6.45 -20.72
C LEU A 609 -7.45 -7.49 -20.32
N GLY A 610 -8.60 -7.06 -19.77
CA GLY A 610 -9.65 -7.97 -19.31
C GLY A 610 -9.24 -8.91 -18.17
N ASN A 611 -8.13 -8.60 -17.47
CA ASN A 611 -7.57 -9.41 -16.39
C ASN A 611 -7.93 -8.88 -14.99
N GLY A 612 -8.81 -7.88 -14.91
CA GLY A 612 -9.25 -7.30 -13.64
C GLY A 612 -10.26 -8.22 -12.94
N ILE A 613 -10.07 -8.40 -11.63
CA ILE A 613 -11.02 -9.07 -10.73
C ILE A 613 -11.52 -8.02 -9.75
N LEU A 614 -12.84 -7.92 -9.57
CA LEU A 614 -13.42 -7.01 -8.58
C LEU A 614 -13.44 -7.66 -7.18
N PRO A 615 -13.20 -6.92 -6.10
CA PRO A 615 -13.31 -7.43 -4.74
C PRO A 615 -14.68 -8.07 -4.46
N GLN A 616 -15.76 -7.49 -4.98
CA GLN A 616 -17.12 -7.99 -4.83
C GLN A 616 -17.30 -9.40 -5.41
N GLU A 617 -16.70 -9.69 -6.57
CA GLU A 617 -16.76 -11.03 -7.19
C GLU A 617 -16.12 -12.10 -6.29
N ILE A 618 -15.04 -11.75 -5.60
CA ILE A 618 -14.37 -12.64 -4.65
C ILE A 618 -15.25 -12.86 -3.41
N VAL A 619 -15.78 -11.78 -2.87
CA VAL A 619 -16.61 -11.81 -1.65
C VAL A 619 -17.91 -12.58 -1.88
N ASP A 620 -18.55 -12.40 -3.06
CA ASP A 620 -19.78 -13.10 -3.41
C ASP A 620 -19.56 -14.60 -3.64
N LYS A 621 -18.39 -14.99 -4.11
CA LYS A 621 -18.06 -16.39 -4.39
C LYS A 621 -17.44 -17.12 -3.22
N TYR A 622 -16.52 -16.49 -2.52
CA TYR A 622 -15.68 -17.12 -1.51
C TYR A 622 -15.92 -16.58 -0.08
N GLY A 623 -16.43 -15.36 0.05
CA GLY A 623 -16.55 -14.63 1.32
C GLY A 623 -15.41 -13.65 1.56
N ALA A 624 -15.65 -12.70 2.48
CA ALA A 624 -14.67 -11.68 2.86
C ALA A 624 -13.47 -12.31 3.61
N ASP A 625 -13.69 -13.30 4.47
CA ASP A 625 -12.59 -13.95 5.19
C ASP A 625 -11.57 -14.63 4.25
N ILE A 626 -11.97 -15.11 3.08
CA ILE A 626 -11.03 -15.66 2.09
C ILE A 626 -10.22 -14.54 1.44
N LEU A 627 -10.81 -13.38 1.14
CA LEU A 627 -10.08 -12.22 0.66
C LEU A 627 -9.11 -11.70 1.73
N ARG A 628 -9.53 -11.61 2.98
CA ARG A 628 -8.69 -11.24 4.12
C ARG A 628 -7.52 -12.21 4.30
N LEU A 629 -7.79 -13.51 4.14
CA LEU A 629 -6.75 -14.55 4.20
C LEU A 629 -5.74 -14.40 3.05
N TRP A 630 -6.21 -14.03 1.85
CA TRP A 630 -5.31 -13.73 0.73
C TRP A 630 -4.37 -12.57 1.07
N VAL A 631 -4.89 -11.49 1.64
CA VAL A 631 -4.08 -10.35 2.09
C VAL A 631 -3.04 -10.78 3.11
N ALA A 632 -3.43 -11.62 4.09
CA ALA A 632 -2.52 -12.09 5.13
C ALA A 632 -1.52 -13.15 4.67
N SER A 633 -1.76 -13.82 3.54
CA SER A 633 -0.96 -14.99 3.12
C SER A 633 0.33 -14.65 2.39
N SER A 634 0.51 -13.42 1.95
CA SER A 634 1.62 -12.97 1.12
C SER A 634 2.39 -11.84 1.77
N ASP A 635 3.67 -11.71 1.42
CA ASP A 635 4.44 -10.51 1.75
C ASP A 635 3.94 -9.35 0.88
N TYR A 636 3.14 -8.49 1.48
CA TYR A 636 2.50 -7.36 0.81
C TYR A 636 3.43 -6.16 0.59
N HIS A 637 4.65 -6.16 1.13
CA HIS A 637 5.65 -5.12 0.85
C HIS A 637 6.14 -5.16 -0.61
N ALA A 638 5.98 -6.31 -1.27
CA ALA A 638 6.16 -6.49 -2.71
C ALA A 638 4.81 -6.60 -3.42
N ASP A 639 4.84 -6.69 -4.76
CA ASP A 639 3.64 -6.92 -5.56
C ASP A 639 3.04 -8.29 -5.29
N ILE A 640 1.74 -8.31 -4.98
CA ILE A 640 1.02 -9.56 -4.68
C ILE A 640 0.14 -10.03 -5.83
N ARG A 641 0.23 -11.34 -6.07
CA ARG A 641 -0.53 -12.01 -7.13
C ARG A 641 -1.89 -12.47 -6.64
N ILE A 642 -2.87 -12.41 -7.53
CA ILE A 642 -4.17 -13.00 -7.31
C ILE A 642 -4.63 -13.76 -8.56
N SER A 643 -5.20 -14.94 -8.34
CA SER A 643 -5.84 -15.75 -9.38
C SER A 643 -6.88 -16.68 -8.78
N PRO A 644 -7.78 -17.29 -9.58
CA PRO A 644 -8.73 -18.28 -9.09
C PRO A 644 -8.06 -19.49 -8.41
N GLU A 645 -6.89 -19.91 -8.88
CA GLU A 645 -6.11 -21.03 -8.33
C GLU A 645 -5.58 -20.67 -6.93
N ILE A 646 -5.04 -19.46 -6.74
CA ILE A 646 -4.57 -18.96 -5.44
C ILE A 646 -5.74 -18.92 -4.46
N LEU A 647 -6.88 -18.38 -4.85
CA LEU A 647 -8.08 -18.31 -4.00
C LEU A 647 -8.62 -19.71 -3.64
N LYS A 648 -8.52 -20.68 -4.54
CA LYS A 648 -8.88 -22.07 -4.27
C LYS A 648 -7.94 -22.69 -3.23
N GLN A 649 -6.62 -22.52 -3.38
CA GLN A 649 -5.64 -23.03 -2.42
C GLN A 649 -5.84 -22.40 -1.02
N LEU A 650 -6.14 -21.11 -0.96
CA LEU A 650 -6.45 -20.43 0.30
C LEU A 650 -7.76 -20.90 0.93
N SER A 651 -8.77 -21.22 0.10
CA SER A 651 -10.00 -21.83 0.60
C SER A 651 -9.76 -23.22 1.20
N ASP A 652 -8.78 -23.98 0.67
CA ASP A 652 -8.38 -25.26 1.24
C ASP A 652 -7.61 -25.08 2.57
N ALA A 653 -6.71 -24.09 2.66
CA ALA A 653 -6.02 -23.72 3.87
C ALA A 653 -7.00 -23.24 4.97
N TYR A 654 -7.94 -22.36 4.59
CA TYR A 654 -9.02 -21.92 5.46
C TYR A 654 -9.83 -23.09 6.05
N ARG A 655 -10.20 -24.06 5.20
CA ARG A 655 -10.95 -25.25 5.66
C ARG A 655 -10.19 -26.05 6.71
N LYS A 656 -8.87 -26.13 6.63
CA LYS A 656 -8.05 -26.82 7.65
C LYS A 656 -8.13 -26.13 9.00
N ILE A 657 -7.96 -24.78 9.03
CA ILE A 657 -8.10 -23.99 10.26
C ILE A 657 -9.51 -24.17 10.85
N ARG A 658 -10.55 -24.02 10.04
CA ARG A 658 -11.93 -24.17 10.47
C ARG A 658 -12.26 -25.57 10.99
N ASN A 659 -11.77 -26.63 10.33
CA ASN A 659 -11.99 -28.01 10.74
C ASN A 659 -11.29 -28.32 12.05
N THR A 660 -10.10 -27.79 12.31
CA THR A 660 -9.39 -27.91 13.59
C THR A 660 -10.24 -27.30 14.72
N ALA A 661 -10.74 -26.08 14.53
CA ALA A 661 -11.63 -25.43 15.49
C ALA A 661 -12.94 -26.25 15.70
N ARG A 662 -13.56 -26.70 14.60
CA ARG A 662 -14.78 -27.50 14.68
C ARG A 662 -14.63 -28.80 15.45
N TYR A 663 -13.48 -29.48 15.30
CA TYR A 663 -13.18 -30.67 16.04
C TYR A 663 -13.09 -30.40 17.55
N MET A 664 -12.39 -29.32 17.93
CA MET A 664 -12.27 -28.92 19.35
C MET A 664 -13.64 -28.51 19.92
N LEU A 665 -14.42 -27.70 19.22
CA LEU A 665 -15.78 -27.30 19.59
C LEU A 665 -16.68 -28.52 19.86
N GLY A 666 -16.60 -29.54 19.00
CA GLY A 666 -17.38 -30.75 19.15
C GLY A 666 -17.06 -31.53 20.42
N ASN A 667 -15.80 -31.51 20.83
CA ASN A 667 -15.31 -32.23 22.02
C ASN A 667 -15.41 -31.36 23.31
N LEU A 668 -15.76 -30.09 23.19
CA LEU A 668 -15.98 -29.17 24.32
C LEU A 668 -17.47 -28.97 24.66
N SER A 669 -18.38 -29.65 23.98
CA SER A 669 -19.82 -29.44 24.12
C SER A 669 -20.39 -29.74 25.52
N ASP A 670 -19.67 -30.53 26.34
CA ASP A 670 -20.00 -30.88 27.70
C ASP A 670 -18.99 -30.36 28.73
N PHE A 671 -18.23 -29.33 28.38
CA PHE A 671 -17.14 -28.75 29.15
C PHE A 671 -17.49 -27.34 29.63
N ASN A 672 -17.40 -27.11 30.92
CA ASN A 672 -17.51 -25.81 31.54
C ASN A 672 -16.10 -25.36 32.04
N PRO A 673 -15.50 -24.30 31.50
CA PRO A 673 -14.14 -23.92 31.89
C PRO A 673 -13.99 -23.53 33.37
N ASP A 674 -15.05 -23.06 34.03
CA ASP A 674 -14.98 -22.61 35.42
C ASP A 674 -15.03 -23.81 36.42
N THR A 675 -15.68 -24.92 36.04
CA THR A 675 -15.92 -26.05 36.96
C THR A 675 -15.19 -27.34 36.56
N ASP A 676 -14.89 -27.51 35.28
CA ASP A 676 -14.35 -28.78 34.74
C ASP A 676 -12.86 -28.69 34.40
N SER A 677 -12.23 -27.52 34.57
CA SER A 677 -10.82 -27.33 34.30
C SER A 677 -9.93 -28.08 35.30
N VAL A 678 -8.92 -28.74 34.80
CA VAL A 678 -7.91 -29.49 35.55
C VAL A 678 -6.64 -28.62 35.66
N ALA A 679 -6.01 -28.67 36.85
CA ALA A 679 -4.75 -27.96 37.05
C ALA A 679 -3.66 -28.49 36.08
N VAL A 680 -2.83 -27.59 35.56
CA VAL A 680 -1.79 -27.97 34.60
C VAL A 680 -0.79 -28.99 35.17
N SER A 681 -0.52 -28.94 36.47
CA SER A 681 0.31 -29.94 37.17
C SER A 681 -0.22 -31.39 37.03
N GLU A 682 -1.53 -31.54 36.90
CA GLU A 682 -2.23 -32.80 36.78
C GLU A 682 -2.44 -33.26 35.32
N MET A 683 -2.08 -32.43 34.35
CA MET A 683 -2.18 -32.77 32.94
C MET A 683 -1.13 -33.78 32.52
N LEU A 684 -1.46 -34.59 31.50
CA LEU A 684 -0.51 -35.52 30.91
C LEU A 684 0.60 -34.78 30.15
N SER A 685 1.72 -35.44 29.96
CA SER A 685 2.90 -34.92 29.27
C SER A 685 2.55 -34.38 27.89
N ILE A 686 1.71 -35.06 27.13
CA ILE A 686 1.27 -34.64 25.79
C ILE A 686 0.41 -33.34 25.80
N ASP A 687 -0.40 -33.14 26.83
CA ASP A 687 -1.19 -31.92 26.98
C ASP A 687 -0.28 -30.72 27.27
N LYS A 688 0.72 -30.89 28.14
CA LYS A 688 1.76 -29.90 28.42
C LYS A 688 2.58 -29.55 27.16
N TRP A 689 2.89 -30.61 26.36
CA TRP A 689 3.54 -30.38 25.06
C TRP A 689 2.68 -29.49 24.12
N ALA A 690 1.40 -29.79 24.00
CA ALA A 690 0.49 -29.03 23.15
C ALA A 690 0.38 -27.56 23.60
N LEU A 691 0.35 -27.30 24.90
CA LEU A 691 0.33 -25.92 25.44
C LEU A 691 1.68 -25.23 25.26
N ASN A 692 2.81 -25.91 25.33
CA ASN A 692 4.10 -25.33 24.95
C ASN A 692 4.17 -24.93 23.46
N ARG A 693 3.61 -25.76 22.57
CA ARG A 693 3.50 -25.45 21.15
C ARG A 693 2.64 -24.21 20.92
N LEU A 694 1.56 -24.06 21.71
CA LEU A 694 0.72 -22.85 21.70
C LEU A 694 1.49 -21.61 22.15
N ASP A 695 2.32 -21.68 23.19
CA ASP A 695 3.15 -20.55 23.63
C ASP A 695 4.11 -20.08 22.51
N ARG A 696 4.76 -21.02 21.84
CA ARG A 696 5.60 -20.71 20.67
C ARG A 696 4.81 -20.08 19.53
N LEU A 697 3.58 -20.52 19.29
CA LEU A 697 2.68 -19.89 18.33
C LEU A 697 2.37 -18.46 18.73
N MET A 698 2.01 -18.20 20.00
CA MET A 698 1.67 -16.86 20.48
C MET A 698 2.82 -15.88 20.27
N VAL A 699 4.06 -16.29 20.55
CA VAL A 699 5.26 -15.44 20.33
C VAL A 699 5.36 -15.08 18.85
N LYS A 700 5.36 -16.06 17.96
CA LYS A 700 5.50 -15.83 16.50
C LYS A 700 4.38 -14.97 15.93
N VAL A 701 3.15 -15.19 16.36
CA VAL A 701 1.99 -14.43 15.87
C VAL A 701 2.07 -12.98 16.34
N ARG A 702 2.43 -12.73 17.60
CA ARG A 702 2.64 -11.37 18.11
C ARG A 702 3.78 -10.66 17.39
N GLU A 703 4.92 -11.31 17.18
CA GLU A 703 6.03 -10.77 16.42
C GLU A 703 5.57 -10.38 15.01
N GLY A 704 4.82 -11.25 14.33
CA GLY A 704 4.27 -10.98 13.01
C GLY A 704 3.33 -9.78 12.96
N TYR A 705 2.47 -9.60 13.97
CA TYR A 705 1.60 -8.42 14.05
C TYR A 705 2.38 -7.13 14.40
N GLU A 706 3.31 -7.18 15.36
CA GLU A 706 4.08 -5.99 15.77
C GLU A 706 5.07 -5.51 14.70
N SER A 707 5.61 -6.44 13.91
CA SER A 707 6.48 -6.11 12.77
C SER A 707 5.73 -5.79 11.49
N PHE A 708 4.40 -5.93 11.49
CA PHE A 708 3.54 -5.83 10.30
C PHE A 708 3.79 -6.93 9.26
N GLU A 709 4.31 -8.08 9.67
CA GLU A 709 4.59 -9.26 8.85
C GLU A 709 3.44 -10.28 8.96
N PHE A 710 2.25 -9.92 8.49
CA PHE A 710 1.02 -10.71 8.70
C PHE A 710 1.09 -12.10 8.09
N HIS A 711 1.89 -12.30 7.04
CA HIS A 711 2.11 -13.61 6.45
C HIS A 711 2.81 -14.59 7.41
N GLN A 712 3.69 -14.09 8.28
CA GLN A 712 4.33 -14.91 9.32
C GLN A 712 3.30 -15.37 10.35
N ALA A 713 2.41 -14.47 10.78
CA ALA A 713 1.33 -14.81 11.69
C ALA A 713 0.39 -15.86 11.08
N TYR A 714 -0.05 -15.68 9.82
CA TYR A 714 -0.89 -16.64 9.13
C TYR A 714 -0.24 -18.01 8.99
N HIS A 715 1.00 -18.06 8.50
CA HIS A 715 1.70 -19.34 8.32
C HIS A 715 1.94 -20.07 9.63
N ALA A 716 2.25 -19.35 10.70
CA ALA A 716 2.39 -19.94 12.04
C ALA A 716 1.08 -20.57 12.51
N ILE A 717 -0.05 -19.87 12.38
CA ILE A 717 -1.39 -20.38 12.75
C ILE A 717 -1.77 -21.58 11.88
N HIS A 718 -1.60 -21.51 10.57
CA HIS A 718 -1.92 -22.60 9.67
C HIS A 718 -1.10 -23.85 9.97
N ASN A 719 0.22 -23.72 10.17
CA ASN A 719 1.10 -24.84 10.50
C ASN A 719 0.73 -25.46 11.84
N PHE A 720 0.45 -24.66 12.85
CA PHE A 720 0.00 -25.15 14.14
C PHE A 720 -1.29 -25.97 14.02
N CYS A 721 -2.29 -25.48 13.29
CA CYS A 721 -3.55 -26.19 13.06
C CYS A 721 -3.34 -27.53 12.33
N VAL A 722 -2.47 -27.55 11.31
CA VAL A 722 -2.27 -28.74 10.47
C VAL A 722 -1.29 -29.73 11.11
N VAL A 723 -0.13 -29.27 11.51
CA VAL A 723 0.99 -30.13 11.93
C VAL A 723 0.83 -30.53 13.40
N ASP A 724 0.78 -29.52 14.29
CA ASP A 724 0.78 -29.77 15.71
C ASP A 724 -0.58 -30.31 16.20
N MET A 725 -1.68 -29.74 15.72
CA MET A 725 -3.02 -30.11 16.17
C MET A 725 -3.61 -31.27 15.38
N SER A 726 -3.94 -31.09 14.11
CA SER A 726 -4.71 -32.12 13.37
C SER A 726 -3.94 -33.40 13.11
N ASN A 727 -2.65 -33.30 12.74
CA ASN A 727 -1.83 -34.48 12.41
C ASN A 727 -1.19 -35.16 13.63
N PHE A 728 -1.28 -34.54 14.80
CA PHE A 728 -0.69 -35.12 15.99
C PHE A 728 -1.61 -35.02 17.21
N TYR A 729 -1.65 -33.91 17.93
CA TYR A 729 -2.28 -33.82 19.24
C TYR A 729 -3.73 -34.30 19.24
N LEU A 730 -4.56 -33.75 18.40
CA LEU A 730 -5.99 -34.07 18.32
C LEU A 730 -6.25 -35.52 17.85
N ASP A 731 -5.33 -36.11 17.07
CA ASP A 731 -5.43 -37.50 16.63
C ASP A 731 -5.07 -38.48 17.76
N VAL A 732 -3.98 -38.17 18.47
CA VAL A 732 -3.52 -39.00 19.59
C VAL A 732 -4.52 -39.06 20.76
N ILE A 733 -5.14 -37.94 21.10
CA ILE A 733 -6.05 -37.86 22.25
C ILE A 733 -7.48 -38.38 21.97
N LYS A 734 -7.80 -38.79 20.73
CA LYS A 734 -9.14 -39.28 20.35
C LYS A 734 -9.65 -40.40 21.22
N ASP A 735 -8.80 -41.39 21.47
CA ASP A 735 -9.19 -42.53 22.28
C ASP A 735 -9.57 -42.09 23.72
N ARG A 736 -8.74 -41.26 24.34
CA ARG A 736 -9.00 -40.68 25.66
C ARG A 736 -10.30 -39.85 25.69
N LEU A 737 -10.54 -39.01 24.70
CA LEU A 737 -11.75 -38.18 24.62
C LEU A 737 -13.03 -39.02 24.50
N TYR A 738 -13.00 -40.11 23.70
CA TYR A 738 -14.19 -40.86 23.34
C TYR A 738 -14.48 -42.03 24.27
N THR A 739 -13.43 -42.64 24.81
CA THR A 739 -13.58 -43.91 25.55
C THR A 739 -13.47 -43.78 27.06
N GLU A 740 -12.90 -42.70 27.57
CA GLU A 740 -12.87 -42.44 29.00
C GLU A 740 -14.25 -42.12 29.55
N LYS A 741 -14.45 -42.21 30.86
CA LYS A 741 -15.64 -41.74 31.55
C LYS A 741 -15.80 -40.24 31.35
N LYS A 742 -17.05 -39.78 31.23
CA LYS A 742 -17.37 -38.39 30.86
C LYS A 742 -16.67 -37.35 31.74
N ASP A 743 -16.61 -37.59 33.03
CA ASP A 743 -16.08 -36.72 34.08
C ASP A 743 -14.68 -37.17 34.59
N SER A 744 -14.01 -38.11 33.92
CA SER A 744 -12.67 -38.54 34.32
C SER A 744 -11.65 -37.42 34.25
N ALA A 745 -10.72 -37.35 35.19
CA ALA A 745 -9.64 -36.38 35.24
C ALA A 745 -8.81 -36.38 33.94
N ALA A 746 -8.55 -37.55 33.37
CA ALA A 746 -7.80 -37.70 32.12
C ALA A 746 -8.52 -37.09 30.93
N ARG A 747 -9.85 -37.24 30.81
CA ARG A 747 -10.64 -36.60 29.74
C ARG A 747 -10.74 -35.11 29.97
N ARG A 748 -11.04 -34.67 31.21
CA ARG A 748 -11.11 -33.23 31.55
C ARG A 748 -9.78 -32.51 31.33
N ALA A 749 -8.63 -33.15 31.57
CA ALA A 749 -7.30 -32.60 31.25
C ALA A 749 -7.14 -32.32 29.75
N ALA A 750 -7.55 -33.27 28.89
CA ALA A 750 -7.54 -33.07 27.45
C ALA A 750 -8.49 -31.94 27.00
N GLN A 751 -9.70 -31.88 27.58
CA GLN A 751 -10.66 -30.83 27.32
C GLN A 751 -10.14 -29.46 27.77
N THR A 752 -9.50 -29.37 28.94
CA THR A 752 -8.88 -28.12 29.43
C THR A 752 -7.80 -27.64 28.48
N ALA A 753 -6.89 -28.51 28.04
CA ALA A 753 -5.86 -28.14 27.07
C ALA A 753 -6.47 -27.71 25.75
N MET A 754 -7.48 -28.41 25.21
CA MET A 754 -8.20 -27.99 23.99
C MET A 754 -8.93 -26.67 24.14
N TYR A 755 -9.54 -26.39 25.29
CA TYR A 755 -10.19 -25.12 25.59
C TYR A 755 -9.19 -23.95 25.55
N ILE A 756 -8.05 -24.09 26.24
CA ILE A 756 -6.98 -23.10 26.26
C ILE A 756 -6.46 -22.84 24.84
N ILE A 757 -6.26 -23.92 24.06
CA ILE A 757 -5.79 -23.83 22.67
C ILE A 757 -6.83 -23.12 21.78
N LEU A 758 -8.10 -23.50 21.88
CA LEU A 758 -9.16 -22.93 21.06
C LEU A 758 -9.40 -21.45 21.38
N ASP A 759 -9.44 -21.06 22.67
CA ASP A 759 -9.56 -19.68 23.12
C ASP A 759 -8.42 -18.82 22.55
N ALA A 760 -7.18 -19.26 22.77
CA ALA A 760 -6.00 -18.53 22.31
C ALA A 760 -5.95 -18.45 20.77
N MET A 761 -6.14 -19.56 20.07
CA MET A 761 -6.13 -19.61 18.61
C MET A 761 -7.20 -18.69 18.00
N THR A 762 -8.40 -18.67 18.58
CA THR A 762 -9.52 -17.82 18.11
C THR A 762 -9.18 -16.33 18.23
N ARG A 763 -8.57 -15.92 19.34
CA ARG A 763 -8.11 -14.53 19.55
C ARG A 763 -6.94 -14.17 18.62
N LEU A 764 -5.97 -15.11 18.44
CA LEU A 764 -4.81 -14.88 17.57
C LEU A 764 -5.19 -14.68 16.10
N VAL A 765 -6.22 -15.38 15.64
CA VAL A 765 -6.65 -15.31 14.24
C VAL A 765 -7.69 -14.21 13.98
N ALA A 766 -8.27 -13.62 15.02
CA ALA A 766 -9.35 -12.63 14.93
C ALA A 766 -9.03 -11.40 14.05
N PRO A 767 -7.82 -10.84 14.05
CA PRO A 767 -7.49 -9.76 13.12
C PRO A 767 -7.58 -10.20 11.66
N ILE A 768 -7.24 -11.45 11.32
CA ILE A 768 -7.20 -11.96 9.94
C ILE A 768 -8.56 -12.52 9.51
N LEU A 769 -9.09 -13.51 10.21
CA LEU A 769 -10.37 -14.17 9.92
C LEU A 769 -11.48 -13.61 10.82
N ALA A 770 -11.86 -12.36 10.57
CA ALA A 770 -12.72 -11.59 11.46
C ALA A 770 -14.10 -12.24 11.70
N PHE A 771 -14.73 -12.74 10.64
CA PHE A 771 -16.05 -13.39 10.75
C PHE A 771 -15.94 -14.80 11.33
N THR A 772 -14.99 -15.59 10.85
CA THR A 772 -14.81 -16.96 11.30
C THR A 772 -14.42 -17.03 12.78
N SER A 773 -13.54 -16.14 13.24
CA SER A 773 -13.16 -16.09 14.65
C SER A 773 -14.33 -15.76 15.57
N ASP A 774 -15.18 -14.84 15.16
CA ASP A 774 -16.37 -14.49 15.94
C ASP A 774 -17.41 -15.61 15.90
N GLU A 775 -17.58 -16.34 14.77
CA GLU A 775 -18.41 -17.54 14.69
C GLU A 775 -17.92 -18.66 15.62
N ILE A 776 -16.59 -18.87 15.68
CA ILE A 776 -15.99 -19.83 16.62
C ILE A 776 -16.25 -19.38 18.04
N TRP A 777 -16.03 -18.10 18.35
CA TRP A 777 -16.25 -17.50 19.66
C TRP A 777 -17.68 -17.71 20.14
N GLN A 778 -18.68 -17.41 19.31
CA GLN A 778 -20.09 -17.62 19.63
C GLN A 778 -20.48 -19.10 19.87
N SER A 779 -19.66 -20.04 19.42
CA SER A 779 -19.92 -21.48 19.46
C SER A 779 -19.15 -22.22 20.57
N MET A 780 -18.23 -21.55 21.28
CA MET A 780 -17.39 -22.18 22.31
C MET A 780 -17.88 -21.84 23.73
N PRO A 781 -17.57 -22.69 24.75
CA PRO A 781 -17.78 -22.31 26.13
C PRO A 781 -16.82 -21.19 26.55
N HIS A 782 -17.25 -20.37 27.53
CA HIS A 782 -16.45 -19.24 28.02
C HIS A 782 -16.25 -19.31 29.52
N ALA A 783 -15.05 -18.96 30.00
CA ALA A 783 -14.80 -18.72 31.40
C ALA A 783 -15.46 -17.40 31.84
N SER A 784 -15.78 -17.28 33.11
CA SER A 784 -16.47 -16.12 33.67
C SER A 784 -15.69 -14.81 33.58
N ASP A 785 -14.37 -14.86 33.35
CA ASP A 785 -13.50 -13.70 33.17
C ASP A 785 -13.46 -13.19 31.70
N CYS A 786 -14.11 -13.91 30.77
CA CYS A 786 -14.17 -13.56 29.36
C CYS A 786 -15.48 -12.86 29.00
N ASP A 787 -15.42 -11.92 28.05
CA ASP A 787 -16.63 -11.37 27.44
C ASP A 787 -17.10 -12.31 26.31
N ALA A 788 -18.18 -13.04 26.55
CA ALA A 788 -18.70 -14.05 25.63
C ALA A 788 -19.39 -13.48 24.39
N ARG A 789 -19.65 -12.17 24.32
CA ARG A 789 -20.42 -11.53 23.23
C ARG A 789 -19.66 -11.54 21.91
N HIS A 790 -18.42 -11.06 21.90
CA HIS A 790 -17.57 -10.98 20.71
C HIS A 790 -16.11 -11.21 21.05
N VAL A 791 -15.36 -11.87 20.15
CA VAL A 791 -13.94 -12.17 20.37
C VAL A 791 -13.11 -10.91 20.54
N VAL A 792 -13.41 -9.84 19.80
CA VAL A 792 -12.67 -8.57 19.82
C VAL A 792 -12.85 -7.75 21.10
N TYR A 793 -13.76 -8.15 21.98
CA TYR A 793 -13.93 -7.55 23.31
C TYR A 793 -12.90 -8.04 24.33
N ASN A 794 -12.09 -9.01 23.94
CA ASN A 794 -11.11 -9.67 24.79
C ASN A 794 -9.69 -9.34 24.31
N GLU A 795 -8.75 -9.31 25.24
CA GLU A 795 -7.35 -9.06 24.93
C GLU A 795 -6.70 -10.26 24.22
N MET A 796 -5.59 -10.02 23.52
CA MET A 796 -4.75 -11.07 22.97
C MET A 796 -4.32 -12.04 24.08
N PRO A 797 -4.24 -13.36 23.80
CA PRO A 797 -3.97 -14.33 24.83
C PRO A 797 -2.58 -14.13 25.43
N LYS A 798 -2.48 -14.30 26.76
CA LYS A 798 -1.21 -14.32 27.45
C LYS A 798 -0.57 -15.71 27.35
N PRO A 799 0.77 -15.82 27.39
CA PRO A 799 1.46 -17.12 27.43
C PRO A 799 0.89 -18.03 28.52
N THR A 800 0.81 -19.32 28.24
CA THR A 800 0.27 -20.29 29.19
C THR A 800 1.15 -20.41 30.44
N SER A 801 2.46 -20.16 30.28
CA SER A 801 3.40 -20.06 31.40
C SER A 801 3.04 -18.92 32.36
N GLU A 802 2.59 -17.77 31.85
CA GLU A 802 2.19 -16.61 32.66
C GLU A 802 0.80 -16.81 33.30
N LYS A 803 -0.18 -17.28 32.50
CA LYS A 803 -1.58 -17.41 32.97
C LYS A 803 -1.82 -18.63 33.82
N TYR A 804 -1.16 -19.75 33.53
CA TYR A 804 -1.44 -21.06 34.14
C TYR A 804 -0.21 -21.69 34.85
N GLY A 805 0.93 -21.01 34.89
CA GLY A 805 2.14 -21.44 35.54
C GLY A 805 2.81 -22.67 34.89
N ILE A 806 2.68 -22.83 33.58
CA ILE A 806 3.29 -23.92 32.81
C ILE A 806 4.77 -23.64 32.64
N ASP A 807 5.61 -24.25 33.44
CA ASP A 807 7.06 -24.20 33.25
C ASP A 807 7.50 -25.48 32.49
N VAL A 808 7.98 -25.28 31.29
CA VAL A 808 8.45 -26.35 30.40
C VAL A 808 9.95 -26.18 30.21
N THR A 809 10.71 -27.12 30.74
CA THR A 809 12.17 -27.11 30.66
C THR A 809 12.66 -27.47 29.24
N GLU A 810 13.88 -27.04 28.90
CA GLU A 810 14.55 -27.47 27.66
C GLU A 810 14.68 -28.99 27.56
N GLU A 811 14.87 -29.65 28.67
CA GLU A 811 14.91 -31.13 28.73
C GLU A 811 13.58 -31.75 28.34
N PHE A 812 12.46 -31.17 28.77
CA PHE A 812 11.13 -31.63 28.36
C PHE A 812 10.91 -31.44 26.85
N ILE A 813 11.37 -30.34 26.31
CA ILE A 813 11.27 -30.03 24.87
C ILE A 813 12.09 -31.07 24.08
N ALA A 814 13.36 -31.25 24.44
CA ALA A 814 14.25 -32.23 23.81
C ALA A 814 13.71 -33.66 23.88
N ARG A 815 13.06 -34.01 25.00
CA ARG A 815 12.38 -35.33 25.17
C ARG A 815 11.28 -35.48 24.10
N TRP A 816 10.44 -34.49 23.90
CA TRP A 816 9.37 -34.55 22.91
C TRP A 816 9.87 -34.49 21.47
N ASP A 817 10.90 -33.75 21.17
CA ASP A 817 11.53 -33.73 19.84
C ASP A 817 12.08 -35.10 19.47
N ARG A 818 12.67 -35.83 20.47
CA ARG A 818 13.14 -37.21 20.30
C ARG A 818 11.97 -38.19 20.11
N ILE A 819 10.86 -38.02 20.83
CA ILE A 819 9.65 -38.85 20.65
C ILE A 819 9.08 -38.62 19.22
N HIS A 820 9.04 -37.40 18.72
CA HIS A 820 8.58 -37.09 17.36
C HIS A 820 9.45 -37.74 16.29
N ALA A 821 10.76 -37.66 16.41
CA ALA A 821 11.68 -38.31 15.48
C ALA A 821 11.47 -39.84 15.43
N ILE A 822 11.31 -40.49 16.57
CA ILE A 822 11.01 -41.91 16.68
C ILE A 822 9.65 -42.24 16.06
N ARG A 823 8.63 -41.42 16.33
CA ARG A 823 7.28 -41.56 15.78
C ARG A 823 7.26 -41.52 14.25
N ASP A 824 8.09 -40.70 13.64
CA ASP A 824 8.15 -40.60 12.16
C ASP A 824 8.68 -41.90 11.55
N VAL A 825 9.67 -42.55 12.16
CA VAL A 825 10.15 -43.89 11.74
C VAL A 825 9.05 -44.92 11.91
N VAL A 826 8.36 -44.91 13.03
CA VAL A 826 7.24 -45.84 13.31
C VAL A 826 6.10 -45.66 12.32
N LYS A 827 5.72 -44.38 11.98
CA LYS A 827 4.69 -44.11 10.97
C LYS A 827 5.06 -44.71 9.61
N LYS A 828 6.31 -44.57 9.19
CA LYS A 828 6.81 -45.19 7.95
C LYS A 828 6.72 -46.70 7.99
N ALA A 829 7.09 -47.33 9.11
CA ALA A 829 6.95 -48.77 9.28
C ALA A 829 5.49 -49.22 9.21
N LEU A 830 4.57 -48.49 9.85
CA LEU A 830 3.13 -48.78 9.81
C LEU A 830 2.55 -48.61 8.38
N GLU A 831 3.04 -47.65 7.61
CA GLU A 831 2.64 -47.47 6.20
C GLU A 831 3.10 -48.63 5.33
N ASN A 832 4.32 -49.13 5.51
CA ASN A 832 4.83 -50.32 4.83
C ASN A 832 3.99 -51.53 5.17
N ALA A 833 3.73 -51.75 6.46
CA ALA A 833 2.93 -52.90 6.92
C ALA A 833 1.47 -52.89 6.41
N ARG A 834 0.89 -51.69 6.18
CA ARG A 834 -0.41 -51.55 5.51
C ARG A 834 -0.33 -51.88 4.02
N ALA A 835 0.71 -51.42 3.33
CA ALA A 835 0.93 -51.72 1.91
C ALA A 835 1.10 -53.24 1.69
N GLU A 836 1.79 -53.91 2.58
CA GLU A 836 1.99 -55.37 2.59
C GLU A 836 0.77 -56.14 3.09
N LYS A 837 -0.28 -55.45 3.57
CA LYS A 837 -1.50 -56.04 4.16
C LYS A 837 -1.24 -56.86 5.44
N THR A 838 -0.15 -56.60 6.14
CA THR A 838 0.12 -57.21 7.48
C THR A 838 -0.88 -56.66 8.49
N ILE A 839 -1.24 -55.39 8.40
CA ILE A 839 -2.26 -54.73 9.21
C ILE A 839 -3.29 -54.02 8.33
N GLY A 840 -4.51 -53.79 8.83
CA GLY A 840 -5.53 -52.98 8.20
C GLY A 840 -5.55 -51.54 8.73
N ALA A 841 -5.59 -51.36 10.01
CA ALA A 841 -5.55 -50.10 10.74
C ALA A 841 -4.36 -50.05 11.69
N SER A 842 -3.96 -48.85 12.15
CA SER A 842 -2.86 -48.71 13.11
C SER A 842 -3.13 -49.44 14.42
N LEU A 843 -4.38 -49.49 14.88
CA LEU A 843 -4.78 -50.21 16.11
C LEU A 843 -4.73 -51.72 15.95
N ASP A 844 -4.54 -52.28 14.75
CA ASP A 844 -4.32 -53.69 14.53
C ASP A 844 -2.83 -54.11 14.77
N ALA A 845 -1.96 -53.11 15.07
CA ALA A 845 -0.52 -53.30 15.14
C ALA A 845 0.02 -53.50 16.55
N LYS A 846 1.02 -54.41 16.64
CA LYS A 846 2.07 -54.41 17.64
C LYS A 846 3.35 -53.88 17.02
N VAL A 847 3.94 -52.85 17.63
CA VAL A 847 5.20 -52.28 17.22
C VAL A 847 6.31 -52.71 18.14
N THR A 848 7.36 -53.33 17.58
CA THR A 848 8.56 -53.69 18.33
C THR A 848 9.70 -52.75 17.92
N LEU A 849 10.31 -52.09 18.92
CA LEU A 849 11.40 -51.15 18.76
C LEU A 849 12.71 -51.79 19.18
N TYR A 850 13.63 -51.98 18.25
CA TYR A 850 14.95 -52.54 18.49
C TYR A 850 15.97 -51.42 18.62
N CYS A 851 16.66 -51.34 19.72
CA CYS A 851 17.65 -50.31 20.00
C CYS A 851 18.56 -50.73 21.15
N THR A 852 19.67 -50.04 21.34
CA THR A 852 20.61 -50.32 22.41
C THR A 852 21.04 -49.05 23.14
N GLY A 853 21.70 -49.22 24.28
CA GLY A 853 22.35 -48.16 25.02
C GLY A 853 21.43 -47.02 25.48
N GLU A 854 21.78 -45.79 25.18
CA GLU A 854 21.05 -44.59 25.62
C GLU A 854 19.63 -44.50 25.04
N LEU A 855 19.44 -44.91 23.78
CA LEU A 855 18.11 -44.92 23.17
C LEU A 855 17.18 -45.92 23.84
N TYR A 856 17.69 -47.12 24.19
CA TYR A 856 16.92 -48.11 24.92
C TYR A 856 16.48 -47.56 26.29
N ALA A 857 17.41 -46.98 27.06
CA ALA A 857 17.09 -46.37 28.35
C ALA A 857 16.06 -45.23 28.24
N PHE A 858 16.20 -44.41 27.20
CA PHE A 858 15.23 -43.35 26.90
C PHE A 858 13.84 -43.89 26.60
N LEU A 859 13.73 -44.87 25.68
CA LEU A 859 12.44 -45.45 25.30
C LEU A 859 11.78 -46.16 26.50
N LYS A 860 12.53 -46.85 27.35
CA LYS A 860 12.02 -47.44 28.61
C LYS A 860 11.48 -46.38 29.56
N SER A 861 12.06 -45.17 29.59
CA SER A 861 11.58 -44.06 30.44
C SER A 861 10.24 -43.47 29.99
N VAL A 862 9.82 -43.74 28.76
CA VAL A 862 8.59 -43.22 28.11
C VAL A 862 7.64 -44.34 27.66
N GLU A 863 7.93 -45.58 27.99
CA GLU A 863 7.23 -46.79 27.46
C GLU A 863 5.71 -46.70 27.58
N ASP A 864 5.20 -46.22 28.72
CA ASP A 864 3.77 -46.08 29.00
C ASP A 864 3.03 -45.12 28.06
N GLU A 865 3.74 -44.16 27.44
CA GLU A 865 3.17 -43.17 26.54
C GLU A 865 3.19 -43.63 25.07
N LEU A 866 4.11 -44.54 24.70
CA LEU A 866 4.43 -44.82 23.28
C LEU A 866 3.26 -45.42 22.50
N ALA A 867 2.50 -46.35 23.08
CA ALA A 867 1.36 -46.96 22.41
C ALA A 867 0.29 -45.93 22.05
N THR A 868 0.06 -44.96 22.95
CA THR A 868 -0.85 -43.85 22.72
C THR A 868 -0.32 -42.89 21.66
N VAL A 869 0.97 -42.51 21.75
CA VAL A 869 1.62 -41.58 20.82
C VAL A 869 1.69 -42.13 19.39
N PHE A 870 1.92 -43.43 19.25
CA PHE A 870 1.95 -44.11 17.94
C PHE A 870 0.56 -44.50 17.43
N ILE A 871 -0.47 -44.45 18.29
CA ILE A 871 -1.86 -44.86 17.99
C ILE A 871 -1.90 -46.33 17.58
N VAL A 872 -1.26 -47.20 18.40
CA VAL A 872 -1.21 -48.64 18.19
C VAL A 872 -1.71 -49.39 19.41
N SER A 873 -2.04 -50.67 19.26
CA SER A 873 -2.51 -51.47 20.41
C SER A 873 -1.39 -51.88 21.37
N GLN A 874 -0.18 -52.11 20.85
CA GLN A 874 0.94 -52.62 21.65
C GLN A 874 2.27 -52.04 21.17
N VAL A 875 3.16 -51.78 22.13
CA VAL A 875 4.56 -51.44 21.88
C VAL A 875 5.44 -52.34 22.74
N GLU A 876 6.49 -52.86 22.16
CA GLU A 876 7.53 -53.63 22.81
C GLU A 876 8.90 -53.01 22.55
N ILE A 877 9.75 -52.88 23.54
CA ILE A 877 11.09 -52.32 23.41
C ILE A 877 12.10 -53.43 23.72
N VAL A 878 12.96 -53.74 22.76
CA VAL A 878 13.94 -54.83 22.82
C VAL A 878 15.36 -54.25 22.80
N ASP A 879 16.18 -54.67 23.76
CA ASP A 879 17.62 -54.35 23.78
C ASP A 879 18.34 -55.31 22.82
N GLY A 880 18.65 -54.80 21.62
CA GLY A 880 19.30 -55.64 20.61
C GLY A 880 19.03 -55.15 19.17
N GLU A 881 19.47 -55.99 18.23
CA GLU A 881 19.27 -55.79 16.80
C GLU A 881 18.07 -56.59 16.29
N GLY A 882 17.37 -56.05 15.29
CA GLY A 882 16.20 -56.71 14.66
C GLY A 882 15.40 -55.71 13.81
N GLY A 883 14.17 -56.12 13.44
CA GLY A 883 13.25 -55.26 12.71
C GLY A 883 13.44 -55.25 11.19
N THR A 884 12.44 -54.68 10.48
CA THR A 884 12.39 -54.62 9.00
C THR A 884 12.65 -53.24 8.44
N LEU A 885 12.56 -52.19 9.25
CA LEU A 885 12.86 -50.85 8.88
C LEU A 885 13.84 -50.24 9.89
N SER A 886 15.03 -49.81 9.40
CA SER A 886 16.08 -49.22 10.25
C SER A 886 16.25 -47.75 9.93
N ASP A 887 16.57 -46.95 10.96
CA ASP A 887 17.07 -45.61 10.87
C ASP A 887 18.42 -45.53 11.62
N ASP A 888 19.49 -45.49 10.82
CA ASP A 888 20.85 -45.50 11.34
C ASP A 888 21.20 -44.21 12.10
N THR A 889 20.55 -43.11 11.80
CA THR A 889 20.79 -41.81 12.45
C THR A 889 20.30 -41.83 13.90
N LEU A 890 19.17 -42.47 14.12
CA LEU A 890 18.60 -42.66 15.46
C LEU A 890 19.10 -43.90 16.17
N GLY A 891 19.73 -44.86 15.48
CA GLY A 891 20.09 -46.17 16.01
C GLY A 891 18.84 -46.98 16.38
N LEU A 892 17.80 -46.87 15.56
CA LEU A 892 16.48 -47.48 15.80
C LEU A 892 16.08 -48.38 14.63
N SER A 893 15.62 -49.58 14.94
CA SER A 893 14.95 -50.45 13.97
C SER A 893 13.55 -50.78 14.44
N VAL A 894 12.61 -50.91 13.53
CA VAL A 894 11.19 -51.09 13.82
C VAL A 894 10.64 -52.32 13.10
N GLN A 895 9.92 -53.15 13.86
CA GLN A 895 9.11 -54.25 13.33
C GLN A 895 7.64 -53.97 13.61
N VAL A 896 6.78 -54.28 12.63
CA VAL A 896 5.32 -54.13 12.79
C VAL A 896 4.67 -55.49 12.51
N ASP A 897 3.97 -56.00 13.52
CA ASP A 897 3.24 -57.26 13.47
C ASP A 897 1.76 -57.02 13.86
N LYS A 898 0.91 -58.06 13.69
CA LYS A 898 -0.45 -58.00 14.21
C LYS A 898 -0.43 -57.98 15.72
N ALA A 899 -1.27 -57.17 16.31
CA ALA A 899 -1.43 -57.08 17.75
C ALA A 899 -2.00 -58.38 18.33
N GLU A 900 -1.54 -58.71 19.51
CA GLU A 900 -1.94 -59.93 20.23
C GLU A 900 -3.24 -59.72 21.02
N GLY A 901 -4.00 -60.82 21.24
CA GLY A 901 -5.25 -60.82 21.98
C GLY A 901 -6.48 -60.58 21.10
N CYS A 902 -7.58 -60.14 21.71
CA CYS A 902 -8.84 -59.93 21.03
C CYS A 902 -9.15 -58.43 20.92
N LYS A 903 -9.87 -58.03 19.85
CA LYS A 903 -10.29 -56.67 19.61
C LYS A 903 -11.38 -56.24 20.58
N CYS A 904 -11.18 -55.16 21.30
CA CYS A 904 -12.22 -54.56 22.13
C CYS A 904 -13.27 -53.86 21.24
N MET A 905 -14.54 -54.22 21.41
CA MET A 905 -15.65 -53.69 20.58
C MET A 905 -16.00 -52.22 20.84
N ARG A 906 -15.40 -51.59 21.89
CA ARG A 906 -15.64 -50.19 22.24
C ARG A 906 -14.49 -49.27 21.81
N CYS A 907 -13.25 -49.54 22.19
CA CYS A 907 -12.08 -48.73 21.87
C CYS A 907 -11.28 -49.22 20.66
N TRP A 908 -11.58 -50.44 20.15
CA TRP A 908 -10.97 -51.08 18.99
C TRP A 908 -9.50 -51.47 19.15
N THR A 909 -8.90 -51.30 20.35
CA THR A 909 -7.55 -51.80 20.62
C THR A 909 -7.60 -53.30 20.84
N TYR A 910 -6.52 -53.97 20.49
CA TYR A 910 -6.34 -55.41 20.79
C TYR A 910 -5.75 -55.56 22.18
N SER A 911 -6.35 -56.43 23.01
CA SER A 911 -5.90 -56.66 24.38
C SER A 911 -6.14 -58.10 24.81
N SER A 912 -5.22 -58.65 25.62
CA SER A 912 -5.35 -59.92 26.28
C SER A 912 -6.36 -59.88 27.40
N THR A 913 -6.87 -58.74 27.79
CA THR A 913 -7.89 -58.59 28.86
C THR A 913 -9.32 -58.69 28.33
N VAL A 914 -9.56 -58.71 27.04
CA VAL A 914 -10.88 -58.91 26.43
C VAL A 914 -11.32 -60.33 26.72
N GLY A 915 -12.56 -60.51 27.20
CA GLY A 915 -13.12 -61.79 27.62
C GLY A 915 -12.93 -62.10 29.10
N LYS A 916 -12.16 -61.31 29.86
CA LYS A 916 -11.91 -61.53 31.27
C LYS A 916 -12.97 -61.00 32.25
N ASN A 917 -13.74 -59.97 31.79
CA ASN A 917 -14.80 -59.39 32.60
C ASN A 917 -16.15 -60.03 32.26
N PRO A 918 -16.81 -60.71 33.23
CA PRO A 918 -18.06 -61.44 32.97
C PRO A 918 -19.25 -60.55 32.56
N ALA A 919 -19.24 -59.30 33.00
CA ALA A 919 -20.30 -58.30 32.63
C ALA A 919 -20.10 -57.71 31.26
N TYR A 920 -18.85 -57.69 30.75
CA TYR A 920 -18.46 -57.08 29.51
C TYR A 920 -17.46 -57.94 28.73
N VAL A 921 -17.89 -59.12 28.28
CA VAL A 921 -17.03 -60.12 27.61
C VAL A 921 -16.35 -59.62 26.32
N ASP A 922 -16.91 -58.58 25.63
CA ASP A 922 -16.37 -58.05 24.40
C ASP A 922 -15.46 -56.83 24.63
N LEU A 923 -15.22 -56.44 25.90
CA LEU A 923 -14.45 -55.25 26.23
C LEU A 923 -13.11 -55.57 26.90
N CYS A 924 -12.12 -54.72 26.67
CA CYS A 924 -10.90 -54.69 27.46
C CYS A 924 -11.18 -54.15 28.88
N GLU A 925 -10.30 -54.44 29.82
CA GLU A 925 -10.44 -54.04 31.23
C GLU A 925 -10.68 -52.54 31.43
N ARG A 926 -9.95 -51.69 30.69
CA ARG A 926 -10.13 -50.25 30.72
C ARG A 926 -11.56 -49.84 30.34
N CYS A 927 -12.08 -50.35 29.23
CA CYS A 927 -13.45 -50.05 28.78
C CYS A 927 -14.51 -50.62 29.70
N ALA A 928 -14.30 -51.78 30.25
CA ALA A 928 -15.19 -52.39 31.23
C ALA A 928 -15.26 -51.53 32.52
N LYS A 929 -14.11 -51.07 33.00
CA LYS A 929 -14.03 -50.17 34.16
C LYS A 929 -14.75 -48.83 33.89
N ALA A 930 -14.52 -48.22 32.73
CA ALA A 930 -15.17 -46.97 32.37
C ALA A 930 -16.71 -47.04 32.28
N LEU A 931 -17.30 -48.23 32.13
CA LEU A 931 -18.75 -48.45 32.10
C LEU A 931 -19.33 -48.97 33.44
N SER A 932 -18.49 -49.47 34.31
CA SER A 932 -18.92 -50.04 35.61
C SER A 932 -18.95 -49.01 36.74
N GLU A 933 -18.18 -47.98 36.65
CA GLU A 933 -18.10 -46.82 37.56
C GLU A 933 -18.95 -45.65 37.05
#